data_9a6268ac6f36e8574ec16d7c7415b677
#
_entry.id   9a6268ac6f36e8574ec16d7c7415b677
#
_cell.length_a   1.000
_cell.length_b   1.000
_cell.length_c   1.000
_cell.angle_alpha   90.00
_cell.angle_beta   90.00
_cell.angle_gamma   90.00
#
_symmetry.space_group_name_H-M   'P 1'
#
loop_
_entity.id
_entity.type
_entity.pdbx_description
1 polymer ?
#
loop_
_entity_poly.entity_id
_entity_poly.type
_entity_poly.pdbx_seq_one_letter_code
_entity_poly.pdbx_strand_id
1 'polypeptide(L)'
;MGVRKDLKRAKRRTDLASRTRVEVVRDEDGVVREARTPALAPRPTTGSTADLPFTNAAEAPEAVVLRRRHDNGTWQPVTAAAFAREVTAVAKGLIAAGLEPGGRVAVMSRTRYEWTVLDFAIWAAGGQTVPIYATSSAEQVEWIVRDSDARFVVTETAENAATVTTGTARHERQPRIWQLDEAAMSDLTILGGHLPDEEVTKRRAALTPGTTATICYTSGTTGKPKGCVLTHANLHAEAANTVELLHPIFKEVTRQVASTLLFLPLAHILGRTLQIACLMARIEIGHCPSIKPDELRPALKEFRPTFLVGVPYLFEKIHDTGRATAEKIGRGASFDRADRIGVRFGEAYLNKFLETGKGPSPALYAAWALYDLLVYRRVRKELGGRMRYAISGGSPLDRNLNLFFYAAGIIVYEGYGLTETSAAATIVPPLRPRPGTVGVPVPGTAVRIAADGEVLIKGGVVFGAYWNNPAATDAVLQDEWFATGDLGALDEDGYLTITGRKKDILVTSGGKNVSPAVLEDRLRSRPPIGQCVVVGDNRPFVAALITLDPESVAHWLTVRKLPADTPLSEVVRDPRMRADVQKAVDYANEAVSRAESVRAFTLVEGEFTEDNGLLTPSLKVKRHAVTAAYAEEIEALYGG
;
A
#
# COMPACT_ATOMS: atom_id res chain seq x y z
N MET A 1 3.35 8.86 25.13
CA MET A 1 3.30 7.98 26.32
C MET A 1 2.51 6.66 26.10
N GLY A 2 1.43 6.67 25.34
CA GLY A 2 0.58 5.47 25.13
C GLY A 2 1.31 4.27 24.54
N VAL A 3 1.90 4.40 23.37
CA VAL A 3 2.59 3.32 22.65
C VAL A 3 3.67 2.62 23.48
N ARG A 4 4.45 3.37 24.25
CA ARG A 4 5.50 2.77 25.11
C ARG A 4 4.95 1.91 26.23
N LYS A 5 3.78 2.29 26.80
CA LYS A 5 3.09 1.49 27.80
C LYS A 5 2.51 0.23 27.14
N ASP A 6 2.01 0.38 25.92
CA ASP A 6 1.43 -0.74 25.16
C ASP A 6 2.51 -1.77 24.83
N LEU A 7 3.66 -1.36 24.28
CA LEU A 7 4.78 -2.25 24.01
C LEU A 7 5.29 -2.98 25.25
N LYS A 8 5.44 -2.27 26.38
CA LYS A 8 5.83 -2.91 27.65
C LYS A 8 4.80 -3.93 28.14
N ARG A 9 3.51 -3.65 27.91
CA ARG A 9 2.43 -4.57 28.26
C ARG A 9 2.43 -5.79 27.36
N ALA A 10 2.61 -5.58 26.05
CA ALA A 10 2.70 -6.64 25.06
C ALA A 10 3.90 -7.57 25.31
N LYS A 11 5.07 -7.01 25.64
CA LYS A 11 6.29 -7.80 25.93
C LYS A 11 6.14 -8.73 27.14
N ARG A 12 5.21 -8.45 28.05
CA ARG A 12 4.91 -9.32 29.21
C ARG A 12 4.02 -10.49 28.86
N ARG A 13 3.47 -10.53 27.65
CA ARG A 13 2.61 -11.61 27.16
C ARG A 13 3.43 -12.60 26.36
N THR A 14 3.75 -13.73 26.96
CA THR A 14 4.54 -14.80 26.32
C THR A 14 3.83 -15.43 25.12
N ASP A 15 2.48 -15.45 25.14
CA ASP A 15 1.66 -15.91 24.01
C ASP A 15 1.83 -15.07 22.74
N LEU A 16 2.09 -13.76 22.89
CA LEU A 16 2.33 -12.88 21.75
C LEU A 16 3.74 -13.04 21.16
N ALA A 17 4.72 -13.34 22.02
CA ALA A 17 6.10 -13.56 21.56
C ALA A 17 6.22 -14.82 20.70
N SER A 18 5.47 -15.88 21.02
CA SER A 18 5.49 -17.14 20.25
C SER A 18 4.89 -16.99 18.84
N ARG A 19 3.99 -16.02 18.62
CA ARG A 19 3.36 -15.76 17.32
C ARG A 19 4.33 -15.23 16.25
N THR A 20 5.53 -14.81 16.66
CA THR A 20 6.57 -14.27 15.78
C THR A 20 7.78 -15.20 15.62
N ARG A 21 7.59 -16.50 15.89
CA ARG A 21 8.66 -17.48 15.74
C ARG A 21 8.96 -17.70 14.27
N VAL A 22 10.20 -17.40 13.88
CA VAL A 22 10.73 -17.63 12.55
C VAL A 22 11.66 -18.84 12.59
N GLU A 23 11.51 -19.72 11.63
CA GLU A 23 12.44 -20.81 11.37
C GLU A 23 13.30 -20.46 10.17
N VAL A 24 14.61 -20.59 10.30
CA VAL A 24 15.55 -20.27 9.22
C VAL A 24 16.27 -21.54 8.76
N VAL A 25 16.52 -21.62 7.44
CA VAL A 25 17.34 -22.67 6.84
C VAL A 25 18.60 -22.00 6.26
N ARG A 26 19.75 -22.62 6.55
CA ARG A 26 21.05 -22.11 6.12
C ARG A 26 21.64 -23.01 5.06
N ASP A 27 22.45 -22.45 4.18
CA ASP A 27 23.29 -23.21 3.26
C ASP A 27 24.56 -23.75 3.94
N GLU A 28 25.41 -24.41 3.16
CA GLU A 28 26.66 -25.01 3.63
C GLU A 28 27.67 -23.97 4.17
N ASP A 29 27.57 -22.72 3.70
CA ASP A 29 28.38 -21.60 4.14
C ASP A 29 27.78 -20.89 5.40
N GLY A 30 26.65 -21.38 5.92
CA GLY A 30 25.96 -20.84 7.09
C GLY A 30 25.08 -19.61 6.79
N VAL A 31 24.94 -19.23 5.51
CA VAL A 31 24.09 -18.10 5.10
C VAL A 31 22.62 -18.50 5.13
N VAL A 32 21.75 -17.65 5.69
CA VAL A 32 20.30 -17.88 5.70
C VAL A 32 19.76 -17.76 4.29
N ARG A 33 19.20 -18.85 3.77
CA ARG A 33 18.61 -18.92 2.42
C ARG A 33 17.09 -19.02 2.43
N GLU A 34 16.50 -19.49 3.53
CA GLU A 34 15.06 -19.58 3.67
C GLU A 34 14.63 -19.17 5.08
N ALA A 35 13.53 -18.46 5.16
CA ALA A 35 12.84 -18.17 6.40
C ALA A 35 11.37 -18.55 6.26
N ARG A 36 10.76 -19.11 7.32
CA ARG A 36 9.36 -19.47 7.34
C ARG A 36 8.73 -19.21 8.72
N THR A 37 7.46 -18.87 8.71
CA THR A 37 6.68 -18.66 9.92
C THR A 37 5.49 -19.61 9.92
N PRO A 38 5.30 -20.45 10.97
CA PRO A 38 4.13 -21.30 11.06
C PRO A 38 2.82 -20.51 11.00
N ALA A 39 1.77 -21.10 10.40
CA ALA A 39 0.46 -20.46 10.33
C ALA A 39 -0.13 -20.28 11.75
N LEU A 40 -0.72 -19.12 12.00
CA LEU A 40 -1.45 -18.81 13.23
C LEU A 40 -2.95 -19.10 13.09
N ALA A 41 -3.48 -18.97 11.87
CA ALA A 41 -4.85 -19.30 11.56
C ALA A 41 -4.92 -20.62 10.77
N PRO A 42 -5.92 -21.47 11.05
CA PRO A 42 -6.12 -22.70 10.29
C PRO A 42 -6.53 -22.37 8.84
N ARG A 43 -6.12 -23.21 7.90
CA ARG A 43 -6.62 -23.14 6.52
C ARG A 43 -8.09 -23.53 6.50
N PRO A 44 -9.00 -22.73 5.93
CA PRO A 44 -10.41 -23.08 5.85
C PRO A 44 -10.59 -24.28 4.91
N THR A 45 -11.43 -25.23 5.32
CA THR A 45 -11.81 -26.40 4.51
C THR A 45 -13.19 -26.23 3.86
N THR A 46 -13.99 -25.32 4.39
CA THR A 46 -15.36 -25.02 3.92
C THR A 46 -15.61 -23.52 3.99
N GLY A 47 -16.67 -23.05 3.34
CA GLY A 47 -17.08 -21.64 3.33
C GLY A 47 -16.17 -20.75 2.48
N SER A 48 -16.37 -19.46 2.62
CA SER A 48 -15.65 -18.46 1.84
C SER A 48 -15.56 -17.12 2.57
N THR A 49 -14.77 -16.17 2.07
CA THR A 49 -14.75 -14.79 2.61
C THR A 49 -16.09 -14.06 2.42
N ALA A 50 -16.96 -14.53 1.51
CA ALA A 50 -18.33 -14.03 1.35
C ALA A 50 -19.19 -14.21 2.62
N ASP A 51 -18.80 -15.10 3.52
CA ASP A 51 -19.53 -15.38 4.75
C ASP A 51 -19.33 -14.32 5.84
N LEU A 52 -18.28 -13.51 5.76
CA LEU A 52 -17.91 -12.56 6.82
C LEU A 52 -19.03 -11.60 7.26
N PRO A 53 -19.79 -10.93 6.35
CA PRO A 53 -20.90 -10.08 6.77
C PRO A 53 -21.97 -10.83 7.57
N PHE A 54 -22.29 -12.05 7.14
CA PHE A 54 -23.34 -12.89 7.71
C PHE A 54 -22.92 -13.48 9.07
N THR A 55 -21.67 -13.94 9.17
CA THR A 55 -21.08 -14.41 10.43
C THR A 55 -21.06 -13.28 11.47
N ASN A 56 -20.61 -12.09 11.06
CA ASN A 56 -20.61 -10.91 11.94
C ASN A 56 -22.03 -10.53 12.39
N ALA A 57 -23.02 -10.59 11.48
CA ALA A 57 -24.42 -10.30 11.81
C ALA A 57 -25.01 -11.35 12.78
N ALA A 58 -24.64 -12.62 12.64
CA ALA A 58 -25.12 -13.69 13.52
C ALA A 58 -24.48 -13.62 14.92
N GLU A 59 -23.16 -13.39 15.00
CA GLU A 59 -22.42 -13.42 16.25
C GLU A 59 -22.46 -12.10 17.04
N ALA A 60 -22.53 -10.96 16.35
CA ALA A 60 -22.48 -9.63 16.95
C ALA A 60 -23.27 -8.59 16.11
N PRO A 61 -24.61 -8.74 16.02
CA PRO A 61 -25.45 -7.92 15.12
C PRO A 61 -25.31 -6.42 15.33
N GLU A 62 -25.11 -5.96 16.57
CA GLU A 62 -24.98 -4.56 16.94
C GLU A 62 -23.54 -4.02 16.87
N ALA A 63 -22.55 -4.88 16.57
CA ALA A 63 -21.18 -4.42 16.41
C ALA A 63 -21.07 -3.45 15.22
N VAL A 64 -20.50 -2.28 15.47
CA VAL A 64 -20.20 -1.32 14.41
C VAL A 64 -18.98 -1.84 13.64
N VAL A 65 -19.16 -2.16 12.36
CA VAL A 65 -18.11 -2.67 11.48
C VAL A 65 -17.67 -1.65 10.43
N LEU A 66 -18.56 -0.71 10.09
CA LEU A 66 -18.31 0.34 9.10
C LEU A 66 -18.84 1.68 9.63
N ARG A 67 -18.30 2.77 9.10
CA ARG A 67 -18.85 4.12 9.29
C ARG A 67 -18.98 4.79 7.93
N ARG A 68 -20.20 5.19 7.59
CA ARG A 68 -20.51 5.90 6.36
C ARG A 68 -20.38 7.40 6.60
N ARG A 69 -19.60 8.09 5.76
CA ARG A 69 -19.47 9.54 5.80
C ARG A 69 -20.62 10.20 5.03
N HIS A 70 -21.25 11.18 5.63
CA HIS A 70 -22.24 12.05 4.99
C HIS A 70 -21.57 13.31 4.45
N ASP A 71 -22.25 14.02 3.53
CA ASP A 71 -21.74 15.26 2.92
C ASP A 71 -21.47 16.37 3.93
N ASN A 72 -22.18 16.37 5.06
CA ASN A 72 -21.97 17.29 6.19
C ASN A 72 -20.73 16.94 7.06
N GLY A 73 -19.94 15.94 6.68
CA GLY A 73 -18.74 15.49 7.41
C GLY A 73 -19.02 14.58 8.61
N THR A 74 -20.29 14.25 8.92
CA THR A 74 -20.60 13.34 10.02
C THR A 74 -20.43 11.88 9.61
N TRP A 75 -20.08 11.03 10.58
CA TRP A 75 -19.86 9.60 10.40
C TRP A 75 -20.98 8.80 11.06
N GLN A 76 -21.82 8.18 10.25
CA GLN A 76 -22.90 7.31 10.72
C GLN A 76 -22.37 5.87 10.92
N PRO A 77 -22.61 5.26 12.09
CA PRO A 77 -22.24 3.87 12.32
C PRO A 77 -23.13 2.92 11.52
N VAL A 78 -22.53 1.88 10.94
CA VAL A 78 -23.22 0.78 10.28
C VAL A 78 -22.91 -0.50 11.07
N THR A 79 -23.98 -1.12 11.60
CA THR A 79 -23.87 -2.35 12.36
C THR A 79 -23.65 -3.55 11.45
N ALA A 80 -23.13 -4.65 11.99
CA ALA A 80 -22.94 -5.89 11.26
C ALA A 80 -24.27 -6.40 10.64
N ALA A 81 -25.37 -6.30 11.39
CA ALA A 81 -26.70 -6.67 10.89
C ALA A 81 -27.15 -5.76 9.73
N ALA A 82 -26.92 -4.44 9.82
CA ALA A 82 -27.26 -3.52 8.75
C ALA A 82 -26.42 -3.80 7.49
N PHE A 83 -25.11 -4.00 7.65
CA PHE A 83 -24.22 -4.31 6.54
C PHE A 83 -24.61 -5.62 5.82
N ALA A 84 -24.91 -6.70 6.56
CA ALA A 84 -25.36 -7.95 5.97
C ALA A 84 -26.66 -7.82 5.18
N ARG A 85 -27.63 -6.99 5.67
CA ARG A 85 -28.88 -6.69 4.94
C ARG A 85 -28.61 -5.96 3.62
N GLU A 86 -27.74 -4.95 3.61
CA GLU A 86 -27.37 -4.22 2.39
C GLU A 86 -26.67 -5.14 1.38
N VAL A 87 -25.74 -5.97 1.84
CA VAL A 87 -25.06 -6.98 1.01
C VAL A 87 -26.08 -7.94 0.39
N THR A 88 -27.05 -8.44 1.17
CA THR A 88 -28.12 -9.33 0.67
C THR A 88 -28.95 -8.64 -0.39
N ALA A 89 -29.39 -7.40 -0.15
CA ALA A 89 -30.26 -6.67 -1.08
C ALA A 89 -29.57 -6.45 -2.44
N VAL A 90 -28.30 -6.03 -2.42
CA VAL A 90 -27.53 -5.81 -3.64
C VAL A 90 -27.19 -7.13 -4.34
N ALA A 91 -26.88 -8.20 -3.60
CA ALA A 91 -26.66 -9.53 -4.18
C ALA A 91 -27.88 -10.06 -4.91
N LYS A 92 -29.09 -9.89 -4.34
CA LYS A 92 -30.35 -10.22 -5.01
C LYS A 92 -30.51 -9.42 -6.31
N GLY A 93 -30.13 -8.14 -6.32
CA GLY A 93 -30.14 -7.31 -7.52
C GLY A 93 -29.25 -7.85 -8.63
N LEU A 94 -28.02 -8.24 -8.29
CA LEU A 94 -27.07 -8.84 -9.24
C LEU A 94 -27.60 -10.18 -9.79
N ILE A 95 -28.20 -11.02 -8.95
CA ILE A 95 -28.84 -12.27 -9.36
C ILE A 95 -30.00 -12.00 -10.31
N ALA A 96 -30.89 -11.07 -9.97
CA ALA A 96 -32.02 -10.68 -10.82
C ALA A 96 -31.58 -10.05 -12.16
N ALA A 97 -30.42 -9.40 -12.17
CA ALA A 97 -29.80 -8.90 -13.40
C ALA A 97 -29.25 -9.99 -14.32
N GLY A 98 -29.16 -11.24 -13.84
CA GLY A 98 -28.65 -12.38 -14.58
C GLY A 98 -27.18 -12.71 -14.28
N LEU A 99 -26.65 -12.30 -13.13
CA LEU A 99 -25.32 -12.76 -12.71
C LEU A 99 -25.38 -14.26 -12.38
N GLU A 100 -24.68 -15.05 -13.17
CA GLU A 100 -24.52 -16.48 -12.95
C GLU A 100 -23.36 -16.80 -12.01
N PRO A 101 -23.37 -17.96 -11.31
CA PRO A 101 -22.23 -18.41 -10.52
C PRO A 101 -20.93 -18.43 -11.35
N GLY A 102 -19.85 -17.84 -10.80
CA GLY A 102 -18.58 -17.65 -11.50
C GLY A 102 -18.58 -16.49 -12.50
N GLY A 103 -19.71 -15.79 -12.68
CA GLY A 103 -19.79 -14.59 -13.53
C GLY A 103 -18.95 -13.44 -12.94
N ARG A 104 -18.46 -12.57 -13.82
CA ARG A 104 -17.58 -11.43 -13.42
C ARG A 104 -18.34 -10.13 -13.43
N VAL A 105 -18.11 -9.36 -12.36
CA VAL A 105 -18.59 -7.98 -12.22
C VAL A 105 -17.39 -7.08 -12.05
N ALA A 106 -17.18 -6.16 -12.99
CA ALA A 106 -16.13 -5.16 -12.86
C ALA A 106 -16.61 -3.99 -11.98
N VAL A 107 -15.71 -3.46 -11.16
CA VAL A 107 -15.99 -2.28 -10.30
C VAL A 107 -14.93 -1.23 -10.57
N MET A 108 -15.34 -0.10 -11.17
CA MET A 108 -14.49 1.05 -11.49
C MET A 108 -14.89 2.24 -10.64
N SER A 109 -14.29 2.35 -9.47
CA SER A 109 -14.63 3.39 -8.50
C SER A 109 -13.47 3.64 -7.55
N ARG A 110 -13.39 4.87 -7.02
CA ARG A 110 -12.53 5.22 -5.89
C ARG A 110 -12.98 4.49 -4.62
N THR A 111 -12.19 4.60 -3.57
CA THR A 111 -12.47 3.96 -2.27
C THR A 111 -13.67 4.63 -1.60
N ARG A 112 -14.75 3.87 -1.45
CA ARG A 112 -16.00 4.33 -0.84
C ARG A 112 -16.78 3.17 -0.22
N TYR A 113 -17.75 3.49 0.61
CA TYR A 113 -18.59 2.52 1.33
C TYR A 113 -19.28 1.52 0.39
N GLU A 114 -19.85 2.02 -0.69
CA GLU A 114 -20.60 1.22 -1.67
C GLU A 114 -19.69 0.18 -2.36
N TRP A 115 -18.40 0.49 -2.53
CA TRP A 115 -17.43 -0.46 -3.06
C TRP A 115 -17.32 -1.70 -2.16
N THR A 116 -17.28 -1.49 -0.83
CA THR A 116 -17.26 -2.59 0.16
C THR A 116 -18.53 -3.42 0.10
N VAL A 117 -19.70 -2.79 0.02
CA VAL A 117 -20.99 -3.51 -0.13
C VAL A 117 -21.00 -4.35 -1.41
N LEU A 118 -20.57 -3.75 -2.54
CA LEU A 118 -20.52 -4.43 -3.84
C LEU A 118 -19.61 -5.66 -3.83
N ASP A 119 -18.42 -5.55 -3.26
CA ASP A 119 -17.45 -6.66 -3.25
C ASP A 119 -18.05 -7.90 -2.55
N PHE A 120 -18.64 -7.71 -1.38
CA PHE A 120 -19.30 -8.79 -0.65
C PHE A 120 -20.63 -9.25 -1.29
N ALA A 121 -21.36 -8.34 -1.94
CA ALA A 121 -22.59 -8.69 -2.65
C ALA A 121 -22.31 -9.52 -3.91
N ILE A 122 -21.25 -9.19 -4.67
CA ILE A 122 -20.80 -9.97 -5.82
C ILE A 122 -20.44 -11.40 -5.40
N TRP A 123 -19.65 -11.53 -4.31
CA TRP A 123 -19.31 -12.85 -3.78
C TRP A 123 -20.52 -13.60 -3.26
N ALA A 124 -21.40 -12.94 -2.49
CA ALA A 124 -22.62 -13.56 -1.97
C ALA A 124 -23.58 -14.01 -3.09
N ALA A 125 -23.57 -13.34 -4.23
CA ALA A 125 -24.29 -13.74 -5.44
C ALA A 125 -23.59 -14.87 -6.22
N GLY A 126 -22.43 -15.36 -5.76
CA GLY A 126 -21.64 -16.39 -6.43
C GLY A 126 -20.73 -15.86 -7.55
N GLY A 127 -20.58 -14.55 -7.67
CA GLY A 127 -19.76 -13.89 -8.68
C GLY A 127 -18.31 -13.67 -8.28
N GLN A 128 -17.54 -13.13 -9.21
CA GLN A 128 -16.13 -12.77 -9.07
C GLN A 128 -15.95 -11.28 -9.30
N THR A 129 -15.24 -10.59 -8.43
CA THR A 129 -14.99 -9.15 -8.60
C THR A 129 -13.79 -8.93 -9.52
N VAL A 130 -13.93 -8.04 -10.50
CA VAL A 130 -12.84 -7.55 -11.36
C VAL A 130 -12.61 -6.06 -11.03
N PRO A 131 -11.65 -5.74 -10.18
CA PRO A 131 -11.40 -4.36 -9.81
C PRO A 131 -10.72 -3.59 -10.95
N ILE A 132 -11.21 -2.38 -11.24
CA ILE A 132 -10.64 -1.44 -12.19
C ILE A 132 -10.37 -0.13 -11.45
N TYR A 133 -9.19 0.47 -11.66
CA TYR A 133 -8.91 1.78 -11.09
C TYR A 133 -9.81 2.85 -11.72
N ALA A 134 -10.31 3.78 -10.90
CA ALA A 134 -11.17 4.87 -11.37
C ALA A 134 -10.50 5.77 -12.42
N THR A 135 -9.17 5.77 -12.45
CA THR A 135 -8.32 6.53 -13.36
C THR A 135 -7.88 5.75 -14.61
N SER A 136 -8.32 4.49 -14.77
CA SER A 136 -7.93 3.66 -15.92
C SER A 136 -8.43 4.24 -17.24
N SER A 137 -7.56 4.23 -18.25
CA SER A 137 -7.89 4.68 -19.60
C SER A 137 -8.89 3.75 -20.31
N ALA A 138 -9.56 4.24 -21.35
CA ALA A 138 -10.49 3.43 -22.13
C ALA A 138 -9.83 2.18 -22.75
N GLU A 139 -8.54 2.25 -23.11
CA GLU A 139 -7.78 1.09 -23.60
C GLU A 139 -7.53 0.05 -22.51
N GLN A 140 -7.20 0.48 -21.31
CA GLN A 140 -7.04 -0.42 -20.16
C GLN A 140 -8.38 -1.08 -19.79
N VAL A 141 -9.45 -0.30 -19.76
CA VAL A 141 -10.80 -0.80 -19.50
C VAL A 141 -11.23 -1.80 -20.56
N GLU A 142 -11.01 -1.50 -21.85
CA GLU A 142 -11.26 -2.42 -22.96
C GLU A 142 -10.59 -3.75 -22.74
N TRP A 143 -9.29 -3.72 -22.43
CA TRP A 143 -8.52 -4.93 -22.20
C TRP A 143 -9.05 -5.74 -21.02
N ILE A 144 -9.26 -5.10 -19.88
CA ILE A 144 -9.68 -5.76 -18.64
C ILE A 144 -11.08 -6.39 -18.80
N VAL A 145 -12.04 -5.65 -19.36
CA VAL A 145 -13.43 -6.13 -19.54
C VAL A 145 -13.47 -7.28 -20.53
N ARG A 146 -12.72 -7.19 -21.63
CA ARG A 146 -12.64 -8.24 -22.64
C ARG A 146 -11.96 -9.51 -22.13
N ASP A 147 -10.77 -9.38 -21.53
CA ASP A 147 -9.97 -10.51 -21.07
C ASP A 147 -10.67 -11.26 -19.92
N SER A 148 -11.31 -10.51 -19.01
CA SER A 148 -12.08 -11.10 -17.90
C SER A 148 -13.47 -11.60 -18.31
N ASP A 149 -13.99 -11.27 -19.50
CA ASP A 149 -15.40 -11.45 -19.90
C ASP A 149 -16.36 -10.90 -18.84
N ALA A 150 -16.08 -9.69 -18.29
CA ALA A 150 -16.98 -9.05 -17.33
C ALA A 150 -18.23 -8.52 -18.05
N ARG A 151 -19.38 -9.08 -17.71
CA ARG A 151 -20.67 -8.72 -18.34
C ARG A 151 -21.41 -7.60 -17.63
N PHE A 152 -20.94 -7.25 -16.45
CA PHE A 152 -21.50 -6.20 -15.59
C PHE A 152 -20.36 -5.29 -15.16
N VAL A 153 -20.62 -3.99 -15.20
CA VAL A 153 -19.67 -2.97 -14.74
C VAL A 153 -20.40 -2.00 -13.83
N VAL A 154 -19.86 -1.78 -12.63
CA VAL A 154 -20.34 -0.73 -11.74
C VAL A 154 -19.30 0.38 -11.75
N THR A 155 -19.70 1.58 -12.17
CA THR A 155 -18.83 2.77 -12.23
C THR A 155 -19.19 3.75 -11.11
N GLU A 156 -18.27 4.65 -10.75
CA GLU A 156 -18.55 5.71 -9.79
C GLU A 156 -19.31 6.84 -10.44
N THR A 157 -18.75 7.46 -11.49
CA THR A 157 -19.19 8.71 -12.10
C THR A 157 -19.62 8.52 -13.54
N ALA A 158 -20.29 9.55 -14.10
CA ALA A 158 -20.63 9.59 -15.52
C ALA A 158 -19.38 9.54 -16.42
N GLU A 159 -18.25 10.10 -15.98
CA GLU A 159 -16.98 10.06 -16.72
C GLU A 159 -16.44 8.62 -16.77
N ASN A 160 -16.47 7.90 -15.64
CA ASN A 160 -16.10 6.48 -15.63
C ASN A 160 -17.03 5.64 -16.52
N ALA A 161 -18.34 5.92 -16.51
CA ALA A 161 -19.29 5.24 -17.37
C ALA A 161 -19.03 5.49 -18.87
N ALA A 162 -18.68 6.74 -19.22
CA ALA A 162 -18.28 7.12 -20.58
C ALA A 162 -16.98 6.43 -21.00
N THR A 163 -16.00 6.32 -20.09
CA THR A 163 -14.74 5.59 -20.32
C THR A 163 -14.99 4.11 -20.59
N VAL A 164 -15.87 3.46 -19.81
CA VAL A 164 -16.27 2.07 -20.07
C VAL A 164 -16.99 1.92 -21.40
N THR A 165 -17.95 2.80 -21.70
CA THR A 165 -18.71 2.78 -22.94
C THR A 165 -17.78 2.93 -24.15
N THR A 166 -16.84 3.87 -24.08
CA THR A 166 -15.84 4.10 -25.14
C THR A 166 -14.93 2.89 -25.31
N GLY A 167 -14.39 2.35 -24.22
CA GLY A 167 -13.49 1.19 -24.25
C GLY A 167 -14.18 -0.05 -24.80
N THR A 168 -15.43 -0.28 -24.43
CA THR A 168 -16.18 -1.47 -24.84
C THR A 168 -16.99 -1.32 -26.14
N ALA A 169 -16.93 -0.17 -26.81
CA ALA A 169 -17.74 0.16 -27.99
C ALA A 169 -17.63 -0.88 -29.14
N ARG A 170 -16.50 -1.59 -29.24
CA ARG A 170 -16.24 -2.60 -30.28
C ARG A 170 -16.48 -4.03 -29.80
N HIS A 171 -16.91 -4.22 -28.54
CA HIS A 171 -17.24 -5.57 -28.06
C HIS A 171 -18.53 -6.06 -28.71
N GLU A 172 -18.58 -7.31 -29.13
CA GLU A 172 -19.80 -7.92 -29.67
C GLU A 172 -20.95 -7.88 -28.65
N ARG A 173 -20.61 -7.98 -27.37
CA ARG A 173 -21.54 -7.91 -26.27
C ARG A 173 -21.15 -6.78 -25.33
N GLN A 174 -21.97 -5.73 -25.29
CA GLN A 174 -21.79 -4.60 -24.38
C GLN A 174 -22.07 -5.04 -22.93
N PRO A 175 -21.23 -4.65 -21.95
CA PRO A 175 -21.53 -4.90 -20.55
C PRO A 175 -22.70 -4.02 -20.09
N ARG A 176 -23.51 -4.53 -19.17
CA ARG A 176 -24.48 -3.70 -18.47
C ARG A 176 -23.77 -2.82 -17.45
N ILE A 177 -24.02 -1.51 -17.50
CA ILE A 177 -23.37 -0.51 -16.63
C ILE A 177 -24.37 0.01 -15.62
N TRP A 178 -23.95 0.12 -14.36
CA TRP A 178 -24.61 0.89 -13.31
C TRP A 178 -23.65 1.96 -12.80
N GLN A 179 -24.19 3.13 -12.44
CA GLN A 179 -23.42 4.27 -11.96
C GLN A 179 -23.78 4.59 -10.50
N LEU A 180 -22.79 4.62 -9.62
CA LEU A 180 -22.99 4.81 -8.17
C LEU A 180 -23.56 6.20 -7.83
N ASP A 181 -23.07 7.23 -8.53
CA ASP A 181 -23.54 8.60 -8.29
C ASP A 181 -24.96 8.87 -8.83
N GLU A 182 -25.55 7.94 -9.60
CA GLU A 182 -26.92 8.05 -10.08
C GLU A 182 -27.93 7.24 -9.28
N ALA A 183 -27.68 6.10 -8.83
CA ALA A 183 -28.54 5.29 -7.96
C ALA A 183 -28.25 3.78 -8.04
N ALA A 184 -27.11 3.34 -8.52
CA ALA A 184 -26.78 1.93 -8.76
C ALA A 184 -27.19 0.99 -7.61
N MET A 185 -26.91 1.41 -6.37
CA MET A 185 -27.24 0.60 -5.18
C MET A 185 -28.76 0.46 -4.96
N SER A 186 -29.50 1.53 -5.20
CA SER A 186 -30.95 1.55 -5.12
C SER A 186 -31.59 0.72 -6.24
N ASP A 187 -31.11 0.89 -7.47
CA ASP A 187 -31.59 0.15 -8.64
C ASP A 187 -31.39 -1.35 -8.49
N LEU A 188 -30.21 -1.78 -8.03
CA LEU A 188 -29.95 -3.17 -7.74
C LEU A 188 -30.87 -3.70 -6.62
N THR A 189 -31.07 -2.91 -5.56
CA THR A 189 -31.98 -3.30 -4.46
C THR A 189 -33.41 -3.47 -4.94
N ILE A 190 -33.91 -2.54 -5.76
CA ILE A 190 -35.26 -2.61 -6.35
C ILE A 190 -35.38 -3.81 -7.28
N LEU A 191 -34.39 -4.01 -8.16
CA LEU A 191 -34.38 -5.11 -9.12
C LEU A 191 -34.45 -6.50 -8.42
N GLY A 192 -33.71 -6.63 -7.30
CA GLY A 192 -33.69 -7.88 -6.51
C GLY A 192 -34.87 -8.04 -5.55
N GLY A 193 -35.75 -7.06 -5.40
CA GLY A 193 -36.80 -7.04 -4.36
C GLY A 193 -37.77 -8.22 -4.41
N HIS A 194 -37.97 -8.84 -5.57
CA HIS A 194 -38.85 -10.00 -5.75
C HIS A 194 -38.20 -11.34 -5.41
N LEU A 195 -36.89 -11.40 -5.27
CA LEU A 195 -36.17 -12.64 -4.94
C LEU A 195 -36.14 -12.85 -3.41
N PRO A 196 -36.29 -14.11 -2.95
CA PRO A 196 -36.13 -14.44 -1.55
C PRO A 196 -34.65 -14.42 -1.14
N ASP A 197 -34.36 -14.20 0.15
CA ASP A 197 -32.99 -14.17 0.68
C ASP A 197 -32.29 -15.54 0.62
N GLU A 198 -33.08 -16.62 0.53
CA GLU A 198 -32.63 -17.99 0.35
C GLU A 198 -31.79 -18.18 -0.93
N GLU A 199 -32.08 -17.44 -2.01
CA GLU A 199 -31.27 -17.51 -3.23
C GLU A 199 -29.83 -17.03 -2.99
N VAL A 200 -29.64 -15.98 -2.22
CA VAL A 200 -28.31 -15.51 -1.81
C VAL A 200 -27.64 -16.55 -0.92
N THR A 201 -28.37 -17.10 0.05
CA THR A 201 -27.87 -18.13 0.96
C THR A 201 -27.42 -19.38 0.19
N LYS A 202 -28.22 -19.84 -0.78
CA LYS A 202 -27.90 -20.99 -1.64
C LYS A 202 -26.64 -20.77 -2.47
N ARG A 203 -26.51 -19.59 -3.13
CA ARG A 203 -25.33 -19.28 -3.95
C ARG A 203 -24.07 -19.16 -3.09
N ARG A 204 -24.16 -18.50 -1.94
CA ARG A 204 -23.07 -18.37 -0.98
C ARG A 204 -22.62 -19.72 -0.42
N ALA A 205 -23.57 -20.61 -0.07
CA ALA A 205 -23.27 -21.94 0.43
C ALA A 205 -22.58 -22.86 -0.59
N ALA A 206 -22.68 -22.54 -1.88
CA ALA A 206 -21.98 -23.28 -2.95
C ALA A 206 -20.51 -22.86 -3.11
N LEU A 207 -20.10 -21.73 -2.48
CA LEU A 207 -18.71 -21.28 -2.53
C LEU A 207 -17.81 -22.14 -1.62
N THR A 208 -16.61 -22.38 -2.10
CA THR A 208 -15.58 -23.10 -1.38
C THR A 208 -14.34 -22.22 -1.20
N PRO A 209 -13.41 -22.57 -0.30
CA PRO A 209 -12.15 -21.83 -0.21
C PRO A 209 -11.38 -21.75 -1.54
N GLY A 210 -11.48 -22.78 -2.39
CA GLY A 210 -10.84 -22.81 -3.70
C GLY A 210 -11.56 -22.04 -4.80
N THR A 211 -12.77 -21.53 -4.54
CA THR A 211 -13.51 -20.71 -5.53
C THR A 211 -12.77 -19.39 -5.76
N THR A 212 -12.66 -18.97 -7.03
CA THR A 212 -12.08 -17.68 -7.38
C THR A 212 -12.94 -16.54 -6.84
N ALA A 213 -12.33 -15.69 -6.01
CA ALA A 213 -12.99 -14.51 -5.46
C ALA A 213 -12.83 -13.30 -6.38
N THR A 214 -11.66 -13.16 -6.99
CA THR A 214 -11.34 -11.98 -7.79
C THR A 214 -10.26 -12.25 -8.84
N ILE A 215 -10.30 -11.47 -9.91
CA ILE A 215 -9.24 -11.37 -10.92
C ILE A 215 -8.68 -9.95 -10.86
N CYS A 216 -7.52 -9.77 -10.19
CA CYS A 216 -6.88 -8.49 -10.03
C CYS A 216 -5.85 -8.25 -11.13
N TYR A 217 -6.07 -7.23 -11.98
CA TYR A 217 -5.15 -6.89 -13.05
C TYR A 217 -3.96 -6.09 -12.54
N THR A 218 -2.76 -6.61 -12.77
CA THR A 218 -1.51 -5.92 -12.42
C THR A 218 -1.01 -5.11 -13.61
N SER A 219 -0.69 -3.84 -13.37
CA SER A 219 0.04 -3.03 -14.34
C SER A 219 1.49 -3.50 -14.41
N GLY A 220 1.78 -4.50 -15.22
CA GLY A 220 3.17 -4.86 -15.51
C GLY A 220 3.94 -3.67 -16.08
N THR A 221 5.23 -3.58 -15.78
CA THR A 221 6.11 -2.53 -16.34
C THR A 221 6.29 -2.68 -17.85
N THR A 222 5.93 -3.82 -18.42
CA THR A 222 6.04 -4.14 -19.85
C THR A 222 4.84 -4.96 -20.30
N GLY A 223 4.07 -4.45 -21.27
CA GLY A 223 2.96 -5.16 -21.90
C GLY A 223 1.57 -4.90 -21.28
N LYS A 224 0.59 -5.70 -21.71
CA LYS A 224 -0.79 -5.62 -21.21
C LYS A 224 -0.90 -6.11 -19.77
N PRO A 225 -1.79 -5.53 -18.93
CA PRO A 225 -2.04 -6.00 -17.58
C PRO A 225 -2.40 -7.47 -17.53
N LYS A 226 -1.86 -8.22 -16.56
CA LYS A 226 -2.16 -9.63 -16.33
C LYS A 226 -3.16 -9.77 -15.19
N GLY A 227 -4.18 -10.58 -15.35
CA GLY A 227 -5.18 -10.86 -14.32
C GLY A 227 -4.67 -11.89 -13.32
N CYS A 228 -4.36 -11.52 -12.10
CA CYS A 228 -4.05 -12.45 -11.00
C CYS A 228 -5.32 -13.09 -10.48
N VAL A 229 -5.42 -14.40 -10.54
CA VAL A 229 -6.54 -15.17 -10.00
C VAL A 229 -6.31 -15.43 -8.53
N LEU A 230 -7.14 -14.82 -7.67
CA LEU A 230 -7.10 -15.02 -6.23
C LEU A 230 -8.37 -15.73 -5.75
N THR A 231 -8.19 -16.80 -5.00
CA THR A 231 -9.28 -17.57 -4.39
C THR A 231 -9.68 -16.98 -3.04
N HIS A 232 -10.86 -17.37 -2.54
CA HIS A 232 -11.26 -17.07 -1.16
C HIS A 232 -10.24 -17.58 -0.13
N ALA A 233 -9.59 -18.73 -0.40
CA ALA A 233 -8.54 -19.25 0.47
C ALA A 233 -7.29 -18.36 0.51
N ASN A 234 -6.88 -17.77 -0.62
CA ASN A 234 -5.74 -16.85 -0.67
C ASN A 234 -6.02 -15.60 0.18
N LEU A 235 -7.18 -14.97 -0.02
CA LEU A 235 -7.61 -13.78 0.73
C LEU A 235 -7.76 -14.09 2.23
N HIS A 236 -8.32 -15.26 2.57
CA HIS A 236 -8.44 -15.70 3.94
C HIS A 236 -7.07 -15.95 4.58
N ALA A 237 -6.16 -16.63 3.89
CA ALA A 237 -4.84 -16.97 4.43
C ALA A 237 -4.06 -15.72 4.83
N GLU A 238 -4.09 -14.69 3.99
CA GLU A 238 -3.43 -13.42 4.28
C GLU A 238 -4.15 -12.66 5.42
N ALA A 239 -5.46 -12.43 5.28
CA ALA A 239 -6.24 -11.66 6.25
C ALA A 239 -6.23 -12.32 7.65
N ALA A 240 -6.49 -13.63 7.75
CA ALA A 240 -6.59 -14.31 9.03
C ALA A 240 -5.24 -14.35 9.78
N ASN A 241 -4.15 -14.67 9.08
CA ASN A 241 -2.83 -14.71 9.70
C ASN A 241 -2.33 -13.31 10.10
N THR A 242 -2.62 -12.29 9.30
CA THR A 242 -2.30 -10.89 9.64
C THR A 242 -3.12 -10.41 10.84
N VAL A 243 -4.41 -10.77 10.92
CA VAL A 243 -5.27 -10.49 12.09
C VAL A 243 -4.71 -11.14 13.33
N GLU A 244 -4.39 -12.44 13.29
CA GLU A 244 -3.83 -13.16 14.44
C GLU A 244 -2.49 -12.56 14.91
N LEU A 245 -1.69 -12.05 14.00
CA LEU A 245 -0.41 -11.42 14.33
C LEU A 245 -0.58 -10.02 14.95
N LEU A 246 -1.44 -9.17 14.38
CA LEU A 246 -1.49 -7.74 14.69
C LEU A 246 -2.62 -7.34 15.64
N HIS A 247 -3.80 -7.96 15.53
CA HIS A 247 -4.99 -7.56 16.27
C HIS A 247 -4.82 -7.62 17.80
N PRO A 248 -4.12 -8.62 18.40
CA PRO A 248 -3.87 -8.61 19.83
C PRO A 248 -3.15 -7.35 20.31
N ILE A 249 -2.23 -6.78 19.48
CA ILE A 249 -1.55 -5.53 19.80
C ILE A 249 -2.49 -4.33 19.61
N PHE A 250 -3.21 -4.28 18.50
CA PHE A 250 -4.02 -3.14 18.12
C PHE A 250 -5.27 -2.95 18.98
N LYS A 251 -5.85 -4.01 19.51
CA LYS A 251 -7.06 -3.99 20.33
C LYS A 251 -6.78 -4.32 21.78
N GLU A 252 -6.32 -5.52 22.07
CA GLU A 252 -6.22 -6.03 23.44
C GLU A 252 -5.18 -5.29 24.29
N VAL A 253 -4.00 -5.03 23.72
CA VAL A 253 -2.93 -4.32 24.40
C VAL A 253 -3.25 -2.84 24.53
N THR A 254 -3.80 -2.21 23.51
CA THR A 254 -4.18 -0.78 23.53
C THR A 254 -5.41 -0.52 24.38
N ARG A 255 -6.31 -1.50 24.52
CA ARG A 255 -7.63 -1.35 25.14
C ARG A 255 -8.47 -0.26 24.50
N GLN A 256 -8.31 -0.05 23.20
CA GLN A 256 -9.11 0.88 22.39
C GLN A 256 -9.99 0.08 21.45
N VAL A 257 -11.14 0.64 21.10
CA VAL A 257 -11.89 0.16 19.92
C VAL A 257 -11.03 0.44 18.71
N ALA A 258 -10.60 -0.63 18.05
CA ALA A 258 -9.75 -0.53 16.87
C ALA A 258 -10.55 0.07 15.70
N SER A 259 -9.97 1.04 15.02
CA SER A 259 -10.59 1.68 13.86
C SER A 259 -9.54 2.17 12.88
N THR A 260 -9.86 2.12 11.59
CA THR A 260 -8.99 2.60 10.51
C THR A 260 -9.78 3.42 9.50
N LEU A 261 -9.12 4.41 8.91
CA LEU A 261 -9.63 5.13 7.74
C LEU A 261 -8.99 4.52 6.50
N LEU A 262 -9.79 3.87 5.67
CA LEU A 262 -9.36 3.24 4.44
C LEU A 262 -9.41 4.25 3.29
N PHE A 263 -8.26 4.62 2.78
CA PHE A 263 -8.07 5.54 1.64
C PHE A 263 -7.25 4.90 0.51
N LEU A 264 -6.67 3.72 0.75
CA LEU A 264 -6.02 2.95 -0.31
C LEU A 264 -7.06 2.52 -1.35
N PRO A 265 -6.72 2.54 -2.65
CA PRO A 265 -7.63 2.07 -3.68
C PRO A 265 -8.11 0.65 -3.40
N LEU A 266 -9.44 0.43 -3.39
CA LEU A 266 -10.01 -0.92 -3.28
C LEU A 266 -9.82 -1.72 -4.57
N ALA A 267 -9.47 -1.06 -5.67
CA ALA A 267 -8.97 -1.73 -6.87
C ALA A 267 -7.58 -2.37 -6.67
N HIS A 268 -6.81 -1.95 -5.67
CA HIS A 268 -5.54 -2.56 -5.30
C HIS A 268 -5.73 -3.60 -4.20
N ILE A 269 -5.03 -4.72 -4.32
CA ILE A 269 -5.19 -5.86 -3.40
C ILE A 269 -4.94 -5.48 -1.92
N LEU A 270 -4.00 -4.60 -1.62
CA LEU A 270 -3.70 -4.18 -0.24
C LEU A 270 -4.92 -3.52 0.42
N GLY A 271 -5.64 -2.64 -0.28
CA GLY A 271 -6.88 -2.02 0.24
C GLY A 271 -7.97 -3.05 0.50
N ARG A 272 -8.13 -4.02 -0.41
CA ARG A 272 -9.13 -5.10 -0.27
C ARG A 272 -8.80 -6.06 0.86
N THR A 273 -7.57 -6.50 0.98
CA THR A 273 -7.18 -7.40 2.06
C THR A 273 -7.30 -6.72 3.42
N LEU A 274 -6.96 -5.43 3.51
CA LEU A 274 -7.19 -4.63 4.72
C LEU A 274 -8.68 -4.61 5.10
N GLN A 275 -9.57 -4.38 4.15
CA GLN A 275 -11.03 -4.41 4.38
C GLN A 275 -11.48 -5.78 4.91
N ILE A 276 -11.02 -6.88 4.30
CA ILE A 276 -11.34 -8.25 4.74
C ILE A 276 -10.83 -8.51 6.15
N ALA A 277 -9.58 -8.17 6.42
CA ALA A 277 -8.96 -8.32 7.74
C ALA A 277 -9.69 -7.53 8.82
N CYS A 278 -10.08 -6.29 8.52
CA CYS A 278 -10.85 -5.45 9.46
C CYS A 278 -12.24 -6.04 9.74
N LEU A 279 -12.96 -6.51 8.73
CA LEU A 279 -14.27 -7.15 8.93
C LEU A 279 -14.14 -8.47 9.69
N MET A 280 -13.10 -9.26 9.44
CA MET A 280 -12.80 -10.49 10.17
C MET A 280 -12.55 -10.22 11.66
N ALA A 281 -11.85 -9.15 11.98
CA ALA A 281 -11.55 -8.74 13.37
C ALA A 281 -12.60 -7.81 13.99
N ARG A 282 -13.68 -7.47 13.27
CA ARG A 282 -14.72 -6.49 13.67
C ARG A 282 -14.09 -5.14 14.06
N ILE A 283 -13.18 -4.67 13.22
CA ILE A 283 -12.54 -3.36 13.33
C ILE A 283 -13.37 -2.36 12.54
N GLU A 284 -13.66 -1.20 13.12
CA GLU A 284 -14.42 -0.14 12.44
C GLU A 284 -13.65 0.44 11.25
N ILE A 285 -14.25 0.46 10.07
CA ILE A 285 -13.69 1.03 8.85
C ILE A 285 -14.48 2.28 8.45
N GLY A 286 -13.79 3.41 8.26
CA GLY A 286 -14.29 4.54 7.50
C GLY A 286 -13.61 4.59 6.13
N HIS A 287 -14.26 5.12 5.12
CA HIS A 287 -13.72 5.24 3.77
C HIS A 287 -13.40 6.70 3.43
N CYS A 288 -12.27 6.92 2.74
CA CYS A 288 -11.90 8.20 2.15
C CYS A 288 -11.50 7.97 0.69
N PRO A 289 -12.10 8.69 -0.29
CA PRO A 289 -11.88 8.39 -1.71
C PRO A 289 -10.51 8.84 -2.22
N SER A 290 -9.74 9.58 -1.45
CA SER A 290 -8.55 10.27 -1.92
C SER A 290 -7.41 10.24 -0.90
N ILE A 291 -6.18 10.20 -1.40
CA ILE A 291 -4.95 10.39 -0.61
C ILE A 291 -4.53 11.86 -0.57
N LYS A 292 -5.18 12.74 -1.33
CA LYS A 292 -4.83 14.17 -1.39
C LYS A 292 -4.97 14.82 -0.01
N PRO A 293 -4.00 15.66 0.40
CA PRO A 293 -3.98 16.23 1.75
C PRO A 293 -5.22 17.05 2.13
N ASP A 294 -5.83 17.74 1.17
CA ASP A 294 -7.03 18.56 1.35
C ASP A 294 -8.28 17.73 1.68
N GLU A 295 -8.37 16.50 1.19
CA GLU A 295 -9.45 15.56 1.49
C GLU A 295 -9.14 14.65 2.69
N LEU A 296 -7.93 14.09 2.73
CA LEU A 296 -7.54 13.09 3.72
C LEU A 296 -7.36 13.68 5.13
N ARG A 297 -6.73 14.87 5.25
CA ARG A 297 -6.47 15.49 6.57
C ARG A 297 -7.75 15.82 7.36
N PRO A 298 -8.79 16.44 6.78
CA PRO A 298 -10.08 16.60 7.46
C PRO A 298 -10.67 15.26 7.88
N ALA A 299 -10.70 14.27 7.00
CA ALA A 299 -11.25 12.95 7.28
C ALA A 299 -10.51 12.25 8.44
N LEU A 300 -9.17 12.34 8.52
CA LEU A 300 -8.38 11.82 9.64
C LEU A 300 -8.70 12.51 10.97
N LYS A 301 -8.89 13.83 10.96
CA LYS A 301 -9.24 14.62 12.16
C LYS A 301 -10.64 14.32 12.68
N GLU A 302 -11.59 14.07 11.77
CA GLU A 302 -12.98 13.76 12.08
C GLU A 302 -13.13 12.31 12.56
N PHE A 303 -12.63 11.35 11.77
CA PHE A 303 -12.75 9.92 12.06
C PHE A 303 -11.89 9.46 13.24
N ARG A 304 -10.67 10.01 13.39
CA ARG A 304 -9.72 9.73 14.48
C ARG A 304 -9.35 8.24 14.57
N PRO A 305 -8.72 7.67 13.55
CA PRO A 305 -8.36 6.25 13.53
C PRO A 305 -7.37 5.90 14.65
N THR A 306 -7.35 4.61 15.04
CA THR A 306 -6.37 4.08 16.00
C THR A 306 -5.12 3.55 15.33
N PHE A 307 -5.25 3.11 14.06
CA PHE A 307 -4.15 2.74 13.19
C PHE A 307 -4.47 3.11 11.73
N LEU A 308 -3.43 3.12 10.89
CA LEU A 308 -3.56 3.31 9.44
C LEU A 308 -2.72 2.29 8.68
N VAL A 309 -3.17 1.95 7.49
CA VAL A 309 -2.36 1.27 6.48
C VAL A 309 -2.20 2.21 5.29
N GLY A 310 -0.97 2.43 4.87
CA GLY A 310 -0.67 3.38 3.81
C GLY A 310 0.59 3.01 3.02
N VAL A 311 0.96 3.92 2.14
CA VAL A 311 2.22 3.87 1.38
C VAL A 311 3.21 4.87 1.97
N PRO A 312 4.53 4.73 1.74
CA PRO A 312 5.55 5.67 2.24
C PRO A 312 5.25 7.13 1.95
N TYR A 313 4.75 7.44 0.77
CA TYR A 313 4.33 8.79 0.36
C TYR A 313 3.44 9.50 1.40
N LEU A 314 2.55 8.79 2.08
CA LEU A 314 1.71 9.37 3.13
C LEU A 314 2.57 9.90 4.29
N PHE A 315 3.54 9.11 4.75
CA PHE A 315 4.39 9.45 5.88
C PHE A 315 5.36 10.57 5.54
N GLU A 316 5.93 10.53 4.33
CA GLU A 316 6.77 11.58 3.76
C GLU A 316 5.99 12.91 3.72
N LYS A 317 4.78 12.89 3.16
CA LYS A 317 3.93 14.09 3.03
C LYS A 317 3.54 14.68 4.39
N ILE A 318 3.27 13.84 5.39
CA ILE A 318 2.97 14.31 6.76
C ILE A 318 4.21 14.98 7.39
N HIS A 319 5.38 14.40 7.23
CA HIS A 319 6.64 14.95 7.72
C HIS A 319 6.96 16.29 7.05
N ASP A 320 6.90 16.34 5.72
CA ASP A 320 7.23 17.52 4.92
C ASP A 320 6.25 18.68 5.16
N THR A 321 4.95 18.38 5.26
CA THR A 321 3.94 19.38 5.65
C THR A 321 4.21 19.93 7.05
N GLY A 322 4.63 19.07 7.98
CA GLY A 322 5.04 19.49 9.32
C GLY A 322 6.22 20.45 9.29
N ARG A 323 7.25 20.14 8.48
CA ARG A 323 8.42 20.96 8.25
C ARG A 323 8.06 22.30 7.61
N ALA A 324 7.33 22.28 6.50
CA ALA A 324 6.88 23.47 5.79
C ALA A 324 6.05 24.41 6.69
N THR A 325 5.18 23.84 7.54
CA THR A 325 4.40 24.60 8.52
C THR A 325 5.32 25.28 9.56
N ALA A 326 6.36 24.58 10.02
CA ALA A 326 7.33 25.15 10.97
C ALA A 326 8.16 26.26 10.31
N GLU A 327 8.57 26.11 9.07
CA GLU A 327 9.32 27.12 8.31
C GLU A 327 8.50 28.40 8.09
N LYS A 328 7.19 28.29 7.74
CA LYS A 328 6.29 29.45 7.59
C LYS A 328 6.22 30.35 8.83
N ILE A 329 6.42 29.79 10.02
CA ILE A 329 6.43 30.53 11.29
C ILE A 329 7.86 30.80 11.81
N GLY A 330 8.88 30.69 10.95
CA GLY A 330 10.28 30.94 11.30
C GLY A 330 10.93 29.89 12.21
N ARG A 331 10.36 28.69 12.32
CA ARG A 331 10.83 27.61 13.21
C ARG A 331 11.37 26.38 12.46
N GLY A 332 11.75 26.49 11.19
CA GLY A 332 12.30 25.40 10.38
C GLY A 332 13.50 24.72 11.04
N ALA A 333 14.51 25.50 11.48
CA ALA A 333 15.67 24.97 12.21
C ALA A 333 15.31 24.23 13.51
N SER A 334 14.16 24.55 14.13
CA SER A 334 13.65 23.82 15.30
C SER A 334 13.06 22.47 14.88
N PHE A 335 12.39 22.40 13.74
CA PHE A 335 11.89 21.15 13.18
C PHE A 335 13.03 20.21 12.77
N ASP A 336 14.06 20.73 12.09
CA ASP A 336 15.25 19.94 11.71
C ASP A 336 16.01 19.39 12.93
N ARG A 337 16.02 20.13 14.04
CA ARG A 337 16.56 19.61 15.31
C ARG A 337 15.66 18.55 15.93
N ALA A 338 14.34 18.73 15.85
CA ALA A 338 13.38 17.72 16.30
C ALA A 338 13.56 16.41 15.51
N ASP A 339 13.72 16.52 14.19
CA ASP A 339 13.96 15.37 13.30
C ASP A 339 15.20 14.58 13.75
N ARG A 340 16.36 15.23 13.86
CA ARG A 340 17.60 14.60 14.33
C ARG A 340 17.50 13.99 15.74
N ILE A 341 16.81 14.68 16.66
CA ILE A 341 16.57 14.16 18.02
C ILE A 341 15.61 12.98 17.96
N GLY A 342 14.60 13.04 17.10
CA GLY A 342 13.64 11.97 16.88
C GLY A 342 14.29 10.68 16.41
N VAL A 343 15.13 10.76 15.39
CA VAL A 343 15.89 9.62 14.87
C VAL A 343 16.76 8.99 15.97
N ARG A 344 17.60 9.78 16.63
CA ARG A 344 18.47 9.30 17.71
C ARG A 344 17.69 8.71 18.90
N PHE A 345 16.59 9.35 19.28
CA PHE A 345 15.75 8.89 20.36
C PHE A 345 15.01 7.61 19.99
N GLY A 346 14.44 7.52 18.77
CA GLY A 346 13.75 6.36 18.25
C GLY A 346 14.67 5.14 18.24
N GLU A 347 15.89 5.30 17.71
CA GLU A 347 16.90 4.25 17.66
C GLU A 347 17.32 3.79 19.06
N ALA A 348 17.68 4.71 19.95
CA ALA A 348 18.09 4.36 21.32
C ALA A 348 16.96 3.69 22.12
N TYR A 349 15.71 4.15 21.92
CA TYR A 349 14.57 3.54 22.59
C TYR A 349 14.27 2.13 22.02
N LEU A 350 14.40 1.94 20.71
CA LEU A 350 14.24 0.67 20.04
C LEU A 350 15.28 -0.34 20.53
N ASN A 351 16.55 0.06 20.58
CA ASN A 351 17.64 -0.77 21.11
C ASN A 351 17.37 -1.19 22.57
N LYS A 352 16.84 -0.30 23.41
CA LYS A 352 16.40 -0.68 24.76
C LYS A 352 15.23 -1.67 24.74
N PHE A 353 14.26 -1.46 23.86
CA PHE A 353 13.10 -2.33 23.76
C PHE A 353 13.49 -3.75 23.32
N LEU A 354 14.42 -3.85 22.38
CA LEU A 354 14.97 -5.11 21.86
C LEU A 354 16.07 -5.71 22.75
N GLU A 355 16.45 -5.02 23.83
CA GLU A 355 17.54 -5.42 24.75
C GLU A 355 18.93 -5.46 24.09
N THR A 356 19.10 -4.73 22.99
CA THR A 356 20.37 -4.63 22.26
C THR A 356 21.19 -3.40 22.69
N GLY A 357 20.68 -2.56 23.63
CA GLY A 357 21.38 -1.38 24.11
C GLY A 357 20.76 -0.71 25.34
N LYS A 358 21.48 0.28 25.89
CA LYS A 358 21.15 0.96 27.17
C LYS A 358 19.91 1.88 27.09
N GLY A 359 19.49 2.28 25.90
CA GLY A 359 18.39 3.21 25.69
C GLY A 359 18.81 4.70 25.72
N PRO A 360 17.83 5.63 25.61
CA PRO A 360 18.11 7.06 25.58
C PRO A 360 18.79 7.53 26.85
N SER A 361 19.84 8.36 26.72
CA SER A 361 20.47 9.07 27.86
C SER A 361 19.47 10.06 28.49
N PRO A 362 19.66 10.46 29.76
CA PRO A 362 18.81 11.46 30.41
C PRO A 362 18.71 12.78 29.62
N ALA A 363 19.82 13.25 29.04
CA ALA A 363 19.86 14.43 28.20
C ALA A 363 19.05 14.27 26.90
N LEU A 364 19.16 13.12 26.23
CA LEU A 364 18.38 12.82 25.03
C LEU A 364 16.89 12.68 25.38
N TYR A 365 16.57 12.12 26.55
CA TYR A 365 15.19 12.03 27.01
C TYR A 365 14.57 13.41 27.29
N ALA A 366 15.32 14.32 27.92
CA ALA A 366 14.88 15.69 28.18
C ALA A 366 14.67 16.46 26.85
N ALA A 367 15.63 16.35 25.93
CA ALA A 367 15.50 16.94 24.60
C ALA A 367 14.28 16.41 23.85
N TRP A 368 14.07 15.08 23.85
CA TRP A 368 12.88 14.48 23.25
C TRP A 368 11.58 15.01 23.88
N ALA A 369 11.51 15.15 25.21
CA ALA A 369 10.31 15.64 25.92
C ALA A 369 9.97 17.09 25.53
N LEU A 370 10.99 17.94 25.34
CA LEU A 370 10.80 19.29 24.83
C LEU A 370 10.20 19.27 23.41
N TYR A 371 10.76 18.46 22.50
CA TYR A 371 10.26 18.38 21.13
C TYR A 371 8.96 17.58 21.00
N ASP A 372 8.61 16.74 21.98
CA ASP A 372 7.27 16.15 22.05
C ASP A 372 6.19 17.23 22.18
N LEU A 373 6.44 18.23 23.04
CA LEU A 373 5.53 19.36 23.21
C LEU A 373 5.48 20.28 21.97
N LEU A 374 6.63 20.55 21.37
CA LEU A 374 6.76 21.53 20.29
C LEU A 374 6.38 21.00 18.91
N VAL A 375 6.70 19.73 18.61
CA VAL A 375 6.61 19.12 17.28
C VAL A 375 5.78 17.85 17.28
N TYR A 376 6.19 16.77 17.98
CA TYR A 376 5.59 15.44 17.79
C TYR A 376 4.12 15.38 18.20
N ARG A 377 3.71 16.15 19.21
CA ARG A 377 2.30 16.28 19.58
C ARG A 377 1.43 16.86 18.44
N ARG A 378 2.00 17.77 17.63
CA ARG A 378 1.31 18.35 16.47
C ARG A 378 1.17 17.32 15.37
N VAL A 379 2.23 16.56 15.08
CA VAL A 379 2.18 15.43 14.13
C VAL A 379 1.06 14.44 14.50
N ARG A 380 0.99 14.05 15.79
CA ARG A 380 -0.11 13.18 16.25
C ARG A 380 -1.50 13.79 16.06
N LYS A 381 -1.65 15.10 16.25
CA LYS A 381 -2.93 15.79 16.06
C LYS A 381 -3.39 15.79 14.60
N GLU A 382 -2.48 15.96 13.66
CA GLU A 382 -2.78 15.88 12.22
C GLU A 382 -3.36 14.50 11.84
N LEU A 383 -2.94 13.45 12.52
CA LEU A 383 -3.40 12.08 12.36
C LEU A 383 -4.59 11.70 13.27
N GLY A 384 -5.36 12.70 13.74
CA GLY A 384 -6.56 12.49 14.57
C GLY A 384 -6.29 12.26 16.06
N GLY A 385 -5.03 12.21 16.50
CA GLY A 385 -4.61 12.19 17.91
C GLY A 385 -4.75 10.87 18.66
N ARG A 386 -5.38 9.85 18.07
CA ARG A 386 -5.57 8.51 18.67
C ARG A 386 -4.63 7.45 18.10
N MET A 387 -4.08 7.71 16.93
CA MET A 387 -3.23 6.76 16.20
C MET A 387 -1.97 6.41 16.98
N ARG A 388 -1.63 5.13 17.04
CA ARG A 388 -0.44 4.58 17.70
C ARG A 388 0.39 3.67 16.81
N TYR A 389 -0.24 3.07 15.82
CA TYR A 389 0.35 2.11 14.91
C TYR A 389 0.02 2.47 13.48
N ALA A 390 0.92 2.15 12.59
CA ALA A 390 0.69 2.21 11.16
C ALA A 390 1.38 1.04 10.47
N ILE A 391 0.92 0.71 9.28
CA ILE A 391 1.56 -0.24 8.39
C ILE A 391 1.91 0.51 7.11
N SER A 392 3.14 0.36 6.64
CA SER A 392 3.62 0.92 5.38
C SER A 392 3.95 -0.20 4.42
N GLY A 393 3.44 -0.12 3.19
CA GLY A 393 3.72 -1.11 2.15
C GLY A 393 3.68 -0.52 0.74
N GLY A 394 4.00 -1.35 -0.26
CA GLY A 394 3.96 -0.97 -1.67
C GLY A 394 5.26 -0.35 -2.21
N SER A 395 6.08 0.26 -1.37
CA SER A 395 7.44 0.72 -1.64
C SER A 395 8.23 0.86 -0.32
N PRO A 396 9.57 0.96 -0.35
CA PRO A 396 10.38 1.12 0.85
C PRO A 396 10.10 2.43 1.60
N LEU A 397 10.16 2.38 2.93
CA LEU A 397 10.09 3.57 3.79
C LEU A 397 11.49 3.94 4.26
N ASP A 398 11.85 5.23 4.19
CA ASP A 398 13.14 5.70 4.72
C ASP A 398 13.26 5.36 6.23
N ARG A 399 14.40 4.75 6.61
CA ARG A 399 14.64 4.30 7.99
C ARG A 399 14.58 5.46 9.00
N ASN A 400 15.12 6.63 8.65
CA ASN A 400 15.13 7.78 9.54
C ASN A 400 13.73 8.35 9.72
N LEU A 401 12.93 8.36 8.66
CA LEU A 401 11.52 8.74 8.72
C LEU A 401 10.73 7.78 9.62
N ASN A 402 10.94 6.47 9.51
CA ASN A 402 10.34 5.48 10.41
C ASN A 402 10.71 5.76 11.88
N LEU A 403 12.00 6.01 12.18
CA LEU A 403 12.47 6.35 13.53
C LEU A 403 11.92 7.70 14.04
N PHE A 404 11.72 8.68 13.17
CA PHE A 404 11.03 9.94 13.51
C PHE A 404 9.60 9.68 13.99
N PHE A 405 8.81 8.88 13.26
CA PHE A 405 7.45 8.51 13.67
C PHE A 405 7.46 7.70 14.96
N TYR A 406 8.43 6.82 15.14
CA TYR A 406 8.61 6.08 16.39
C TYR A 406 8.81 7.03 17.58
N ALA A 407 9.65 8.08 17.44
CA ALA A 407 9.83 9.12 18.44
C ALA A 407 8.55 9.95 18.63
N ALA A 408 7.80 10.19 17.57
CA ALA A 408 6.49 10.84 17.63
C ALA A 408 5.41 9.97 18.34
N GLY A 409 5.71 8.72 18.67
CA GLY A 409 4.81 7.82 19.38
C GLY A 409 3.85 7.06 18.44
N ILE A 410 4.24 6.91 17.19
CA ILE A 410 3.54 6.13 16.17
C ILE A 410 4.54 5.11 15.63
N ILE A 411 4.24 3.82 15.80
CA ILE A 411 5.09 2.75 15.29
C ILE A 411 4.62 2.41 13.89
N VAL A 412 5.52 2.51 12.92
CA VAL A 412 5.27 2.12 11.54
C VAL A 412 5.90 0.76 11.29
N TYR A 413 5.08 -0.23 10.99
CA TYR A 413 5.51 -1.56 10.57
C TYR A 413 5.58 -1.61 9.06
N GLU A 414 6.71 -2.05 8.52
CA GLU A 414 6.84 -2.22 7.08
C GLU A 414 6.41 -3.62 6.68
N GLY A 415 5.81 -3.73 5.49
CA GLY A 415 5.45 -5.00 4.87
C GLY A 415 5.74 -5.00 3.39
N TYR A 416 6.06 -6.17 2.86
CA TYR A 416 6.33 -6.38 1.44
C TYR A 416 5.42 -7.46 0.89
N GLY A 417 4.99 -7.25 -0.35
CA GLY A 417 4.21 -8.22 -1.10
C GLY A 417 3.71 -7.65 -2.42
N LEU A 418 3.01 -8.48 -3.16
CA LEU A 418 2.54 -8.23 -4.51
C LEU A 418 1.05 -8.62 -4.62
N THR A 419 0.45 -8.35 -5.75
CA THR A 419 -0.91 -8.86 -6.04
C THR A 419 -0.91 -10.39 -6.04
N GLU A 420 0.14 -10.98 -6.56
CA GLU A 420 0.40 -12.42 -6.63
C GLU A 420 0.55 -13.08 -5.24
N THR A 421 0.75 -12.30 -4.19
CA THR A 421 0.82 -12.76 -2.79
C THR A 421 -0.35 -12.27 -1.94
N SER A 422 -1.47 -11.91 -2.56
CA SER A 422 -2.72 -11.46 -1.90
C SER A 422 -2.56 -10.25 -0.97
N ALA A 423 -1.49 -9.54 -1.03
CA ALA A 423 -0.95 -8.35 -0.40
C ALA A 423 0.38 -8.64 0.31
N ALA A 424 0.42 -8.83 1.64
CA ALA A 424 1.67 -8.99 2.36
C ALA A 424 2.19 -10.44 2.35
N ALA A 425 3.44 -10.63 1.94
CA ALA A 425 4.18 -11.88 2.11
C ALA A 425 5.12 -11.81 3.32
N THR A 426 5.59 -10.59 3.66
CA THR A 426 6.35 -10.32 4.87
C THR A 426 5.82 -9.09 5.58
N ILE A 427 6.03 -9.03 6.90
CA ILE A 427 5.69 -7.88 7.73
C ILE A 427 6.65 -7.79 8.92
N VAL A 428 6.99 -6.58 9.33
CA VAL A 428 7.76 -6.34 10.55
C VAL A 428 6.91 -6.73 11.77
N PRO A 429 7.36 -7.72 12.58
CA PRO A 429 6.56 -8.20 13.71
C PRO A 429 6.47 -7.14 14.82
N PRO A 430 5.29 -6.99 15.46
CA PRO A 430 5.04 -5.90 16.41
C PRO A 430 5.97 -5.86 17.62
N LEU A 431 6.42 -7.02 18.11
CA LEU A 431 7.30 -7.12 19.28
C LEU A 431 8.79 -7.15 18.94
N ARG A 432 9.13 -7.19 17.66
CA ARG A 432 10.52 -7.21 17.16
C ARG A 432 10.67 -6.24 15.99
N PRO A 433 10.30 -4.95 16.18
CA PRO A 433 10.38 -3.96 15.10
C PRO A 433 11.83 -3.76 14.65
N ARG A 434 12.06 -3.78 13.33
CA ARG A 434 13.37 -3.61 12.69
C ARG A 434 13.24 -2.66 11.49
N PRO A 435 13.28 -1.33 11.73
CA PRO A 435 13.21 -0.33 10.66
C PRO A 435 14.30 -0.51 9.60
N GLY A 436 13.93 -0.37 8.33
CA GLY A 436 14.82 -0.58 7.18
C GLY A 436 14.83 -2.01 6.67
N THR A 437 13.95 -2.88 7.19
CA THR A 437 13.63 -4.20 6.64
C THR A 437 12.14 -4.28 6.34
N VAL A 438 11.75 -5.21 5.47
CA VAL A 438 10.33 -5.48 5.19
C VAL A 438 9.76 -6.60 6.07
N GLY A 439 10.49 -6.95 7.13
CA GLY A 439 10.04 -7.91 8.16
C GLY A 439 10.34 -9.36 7.83
N VAL A 440 9.61 -10.23 8.50
CA VAL A 440 9.70 -11.69 8.38
C VAL A 440 8.49 -12.24 7.62
N PRO A 441 8.52 -13.47 7.11
CA PRO A 441 7.36 -14.06 6.44
C PRO A 441 6.10 -13.96 7.32
N VAL A 442 4.97 -13.54 6.72
CA VAL A 442 3.68 -13.59 7.42
C VAL A 442 3.38 -15.04 7.83
N PRO A 443 2.63 -15.28 8.92
CA PRO A 443 2.35 -16.64 9.35
C PRO A 443 1.72 -17.49 8.23
N GLY A 444 2.23 -18.72 8.05
CA GLY A 444 1.83 -19.61 6.96
C GLY A 444 2.55 -19.39 5.64
N THR A 445 3.62 -18.58 5.63
CA THR A 445 4.41 -18.24 4.45
C THR A 445 5.88 -18.58 4.65
N ALA A 446 6.56 -18.91 3.56
CA ALA A 446 8.01 -19.07 3.47
C ALA A 446 8.58 -18.14 2.41
N VAL A 447 9.76 -17.61 2.68
CA VAL A 447 10.57 -16.79 1.77
C VAL A 447 11.91 -17.47 1.58
N ARG A 448 12.36 -17.59 0.33
CA ARG A 448 13.66 -18.17 -0.04
C ARG A 448 14.41 -17.19 -0.93
N ILE A 449 15.73 -17.13 -0.77
CA ILE A 449 16.60 -16.39 -1.67
C ILE A 449 17.26 -17.40 -2.62
N ALA A 450 16.97 -17.27 -3.90
CA ALA A 450 17.55 -18.09 -4.96
C ALA A 450 19.06 -17.77 -5.14
N ALA A 451 19.76 -18.60 -5.91
CA ALA A 451 21.20 -18.44 -6.13
C ALA A 451 21.58 -17.10 -6.79
N ASP A 452 20.69 -16.55 -7.59
CA ASP A 452 20.85 -15.24 -8.26
C ASP A 452 20.34 -14.05 -7.43
N GLY A 453 19.93 -14.31 -6.17
CA GLY A 453 19.43 -13.29 -5.25
C GLY A 453 17.93 -13.01 -5.36
N GLU A 454 17.21 -13.71 -6.25
CA GLU A 454 15.75 -13.51 -6.40
C GLU A 454 15.00 -14.01 -5.19
N VAL A 455 14.02 -13.22 -4.76
CA VAL A 455 13.09 -13.56 -3.68
C VAL A 455 12.02 -14.50 -4.21
N LEU A 456 11.93 -15.69 -3.64
CA LEU A 456 10.89 -16.68 -3.92
C LEU A 456 9.94 -16.77 -2.73
N ILE A 457 8.64 -16.89 -2.98
CA ILE A 457 7.61 -16.94 -1.93
C ILE A 457 6.76 -18.20 -2.10
N LYS A 458 6.47 -18.88 -0.97
CA LYS A 458 5.58 -20.05 -0.92
C LYS A 458 4.62 -19.92 0.25
N GLY A 459 3.36 -20.31 0.05
CA GLY A 459 2.36 -20.34 1.12
C GLY A 459 0.94 -20.10 0.63
N GLY A 460 -0.01 -20.11 1.56
CA GLY A 460 -1.43 -19.92 1.24
C GLY A 460 -1.79 -18.58 0.64
N VAL A 461 -0.91 -17.58 0.78
CA VAL A 461 -1.08 -16.23 0.22
C VAL A 461 -0.80 -16.17 -1.29
N VAL A 462 -0.04 -17.15 -1.83
CA VAL A 462 0.38 -17.15 -3.24
C VAL A 462 -0.79 -17.50 -4.15
N PHE A 463 -0.96 -16.71 -5.22
CA PHE A 463 -2.01 -16.89 -6.23
C PHE A 463 -1.92 -18.24 -6.98
N GLY A 464 -3.04 -18.63 -7.62
CA GLY A 464 -3.05 -19.90 -8.34
C GLY A 464 -2.53 -19.81 -9.78
N ALA A 465 -2.85 -18.71 -10.49
CA ALA A 465 -2.50 -18.53 -11.89
C ALA A 465 -2.71 -17.08 -12.34
N TYR A 466 -2.13 -16.73 -13.48
CA TYR A 466 -2.60 -15.61 -14.30
C TYR A 466 -3.77 -16.05 -15.17
N TRP A 467 -4.85 -15.27 -15.18
CA TRP A 467 -6.06 -15.52 -15.95
C TRP A 467 -5.74 -15.61 -17.44
N ASN A 468 -6.23 -16.66 -18.09
CA ASN A 468 -6.02 -16.94 -19.51
C ASN A 468 -4.54 -16.90 -19.97
N ASN A 469 -3.57 -17.06 -19.07
CA ASN A 469 -2.15 -16.94 -19.41
C ASN A 469 -1.29 -18.02 -18.75
N PRO A 470 -1.40 -19.29 -19.16
CA PRO A 470 -0.63 -20.39 -18.58
C PRO A 470 0.88 -20.20 -18.77
N ALA A 471 1.33 -19.70 -19.91
CA ALA A 471 2.75 -19.47 -20.15
C ALA A 471 3.38 -18.47 -19.16
N ALA A 472 2.65 -17.39 -18.83
CA ALA A 472 3.11 -16.45 -17.81
C ALA A 472 3.04 -17.05 -16.40
N THR A 473 2.12 -17.94 -16.13
CA THR A 473 2.00 -18.66 -14.87
C THR A 473 3.19 -19.60 -14.67
N ASP A 474 3.46 -20.46 -15.66
CA ASP A 474 4.56 -21.43 -15.61
C ASP A 474 5.93 -20.77 -15.51
N ALA A 475 6.08 -19.56 -16.05
CA ALA A 475 7.30 -18.78 -15.98
C ALA A 475 7.65 -18.29 -14.55
N VAL A 476 6.65 -18.19 -13.65
CA VAL A 476 6.85 -17.61 -12.30
C VAL A 476 6.46 -18.56 -11.16
N LEU A 477 5.67 -19.61 -11.43
CA LEU A 477 5.26 -20.60 -10.43
C LEU A 477 5.93 -21.94 -10.72
N GLN A 478 6.86 -22.34 -9.83
CA GLN A 478 7.56 -23.62 -9.93
C GLN A 478 7.58 -24.29 -8.55
N ASP A 479 7.13 -25.53 -8.46
CA ASP A 479 7.08 -26.31 -7.21
C ASP A 479 6.43 -25.55 -6.03
N GLU A 480 5.33 -24.84 -6.31
CA GLU A 480 4.62 -23.94 -5.37
C GLU A 480 5.41 -22.70 -4.93
N TRP A 481 6.61 -22.45 -5.46
CA TRP A 481 7.36 -21.23 -5.25
C TRP A 481 7.05 -20.22 -6.35
N PHE A 482 6.70 -19.02 -5.91
CA PHE A 482 6.48 -17.88 -6.79
C PHE A 482 7.76 -17.04 -6.89
N ALA A 483 8.28 -16.90 -8.09
CA ALA A 483 9.41 -16.06 -8.43
C ALA A 483 8.95 -14.60 -8.59
N THR A 484 9.35 -13.73 -7.65
CA THR A 484 8.78 -12.38 -7.55
C THR A 484 9.36 -11.39 -8.56
N GLY A 485 10.53 -11.68 -9.10
CA GLY A 485 11.32 -10.74 -9.88
C GLY A 485 12.01 -9.66 -9.03
N ASP A 486 11.86 -9.70 -7.71
CA ASP A 486 12.54 -8.80 -6.78
C ASP A 486 13.79 -9.48 -6.21
N LEU A 487 14.84 -8.71 -5.97
CA LEU A 487 16.08 -9.15 -5.34
C LEU A 487 16.08 -8.80 -3.86
N GLY A 488 16.66 -9.68 -3.04
CA GLY A 488 16.70 -9.45 -1.60
C GLY A 488 17.70 -10.33 -0.86
N ALA A 489 17.76 -10.11 0.45
CA ALA A 489 18.59 -10.88 1.37
C ALA A 489 17.85 -11.12 2.68
N LEU A 490 18.08 -12.28 3.30
CA LEU A 490 17.63 -12.62 4.64
C LEU A 490 18.77 -12.43 5.64
N ASP A 491 18.47 -11.80 6.78
CA ASP A 491 19.42 -11.74 7.88
C ASP A 491 19.37 -12.99 8.79
N GLU A 492 20.23 -13.03 9.80
CA GLU A 492 20.37 -14.14 10.75
C GLU A 492 19.06 -14.50 11.49
N ASP A 493 18.15 -13.54 11.64
CA ASP A 493 16.86 -13.71 12.29
C ASP A 493 15.69 -13.93 11.31
N GLY A 494 15.99 -14.03 10.00
CA GLY A 494 15.01 -14.24 8.93
C GLY A 494 14.25 -12.98 8.48
N TYR A 495 14.77 -11.77 8.76
CA TYR A 495 14.21 -10.54 8.21
C TYR A 495 14.65 -10.35 6.76
N LEU A 496 13.68 -10.05 5.91
CA LEU A 496 13.91 -9.76 4.51
C LEU A 496 14.24 -8.27 4.31
N THR A 497 15.26 -8.02 3.50
CA THR A 497 15.57 -6.70 2.94
C THR A 497 15.47 -6.81 1.42
N ILE A 498 14.66 -5.97 0.79
CA ILE A 498 14.58 -5.87 -0.68
C ILE A 498 15.70 -4.95 -1.14
N THR A 499 16.47 -5.41 -2.13
CA THR A 499 17.64 -4.68 -2.65
C THR A 499 17.42 -4.14 -4.06
N GLY A 500 16.35 -4.55 -4.74
CA GLY A 500 15.98 -4.04 -6.06
C GLY A 500 15.06 -4.96 -6.82
N ARG A 501 14.88 -4.64 -8.11
CA ARG A 501 14.17 -5.48 -9.07
C ARG A 501 15.13 -6.05 -10.09
N LYS A 502 15.02 -7.33 -10.38
CA LYS A 502 15.88 -8.05 -11.31
C LYS A 502 15.90 -7.42 -12.71
N LYS A 503 14.72 -6.96 -13.19
CA LYS A 503 14.57 -6.29 -14.49
C LYS A 503 15.04 -4.84 -14.52
N ASP A 504 15.17 -4.21 -13.36
CA ASP A 504 15.50 -2.79 -13.26
C ASP A 504 16.99 -2.55 -12.94
N ILE A 505 17.76 -3.62 -12.72
CA ILE A 505 19.22 -3.52 -12.50
C ILE A 505 19.87 -2.90 -13.72
N LEU A 506 20.59 -1.80 -13.49
CA LEU A 506 21.40 -1.14 -14.51
C LEU A 506 22.79 -1.77 -14.53
N VAL A 507 23.30 -2.04 -15.71
CA VAL A 507 24.70 -2.50 -15.89
C VAL A 507 25.47 -1.39 -16.57
N THR A 508 26.33 -0.71 -15.82
CA THR A 508 27.17 0.35 -16.39
C THR A 508 28.14 -0.21 -17.44
N SER A 509 28.67 0.63 -18.32
CA SER A 509 29.65 0.21 -19.32
C SER A 509 30.94 -0.39 -18.70
N GLY A 510 31.20 -0.10 -17.42
CA GLY A 510 32.25 -0.72 -16.62
C GLY A 510 31.88 -2.08 -16.02
N GLY A 511 30.71 -2.64 -16.34
CA GLY A 511 30.24 -3.94 -15.83
C GLY A 511 29.73 -3.92 -14.39
N LYS A 512 29.49 -2.74 -13.80
CA LYS A 512 28.95 -2.61 -12.44
C LYS A 512 27.43 -2.70 -12.44
N ASN A 513 26.89 -3.64 -11.66
CA ASN A 513 25.46 -3.73 -11.40
C ASN A 513 25.05 -2.66 -10.38
N VAL A 514 24.01 -1.90 -10.71
CA VAL A 514 23.47 -0.83 -9.87
C VAL A 514 21.97 -1.03 -9.71
N SER A 515 21.49 -1.03 -8.47
CA SER A 515 20.05 -1.03 -8.17
C SER A 515 19.54 0.41 -8.12
N PRO A 516 18.73 0.86 -9.09
CA PRO A 516 18.18 2.22 -9.07
C PRO A 516 17.35 2.52 -7.84
N ALA A 517 16.60 1.53 -7.36
CA ALA A 517 15.64 1.69 -6.25
C ALA A 517 16.30 2.25 -4.98
N VAL A 518 17.52 1.80 -4.66
CA VAL A 518 18.26 2.27 -3.48
C VAL A 518 18.52 3.78 -3.53
N LEU A 519 18.84 4.30 -4.70
CA LEU A 519 19.08 5.73 -4.92
C LEU A 519 17.77 6.51 -5.02
N GLU A 520 16.81 6.00 -5.79
CA GLU A 520 15.51 6.66 -6.03
C GLU A 520 14.69 6.82 -4.76
N ASP A 521 14.65 5.81 -3.89
CA ASP A 521 13.89 5.86 -2.65
C ASP A 521 14.47 6.92 -1.68
N ARG A 522 15.80 7.02 -1.62
CA ARG A 522 16.47 8.04 -0.81
C ARG A 522 16.33 9.44 -1.39
N LEU A 523 16.37 9.58 -2.71
CA LEU A 523 16.12 10.85 -3.39
C LEU A 523 14.72 11.36 -3.08
N ARG A 524 13.69 10.52 -3.28
CA ARG A 524 12.29 10.89 -3.03
C ARG A 524 11.99 11.24 -1.58
N SER A 525 12.73 10.67 -0.65
CA SER A 525 12.58 10.99 0.78
C SER A 525 13.03 12.41 1.16
N ARG A 526 13.52 13.21 0.20
CA ARG A 526 14.08 14.54 0.45
C ARG A 526 13.41 15.62 -0.41
N PRO A 527 12.71 16.58 0.20
CA PRO A 527 12.27 17.77 -0.53
C PRO A 527 13.46 18.52 -1.13
N PRO A 528 13.33 19.14 -2.30
CA PRO A 528 12.07 19.38 -3.04
C PRO A 528 11.75 18.32 -4.11
N ILE A 529 12.28 17.11 -4.01
CA ILE A 529 12.13 16.07 -5.02
C ILE A 529 10.70 15.52 -5.03
N GLY A 530 10.05 15.49 -6.19
CA GLY A 530 8.77 14.85 -6.42
C GLY A 530 8.95 13.38 -6.81
N GLN A 531 9.42 13.14 -8.03
CA GLN A 531 9.74 11.82 -8.55
C GLN A 531 11.13 11.82 -9.17
N CYS A 532 11.72 10.64 -9.31
CA CYS A 532 13.01 10.51 -9.99
C CYS A 532 13.14 9.16 -10.68
N VAL A 533 13.99 9.13 -11.72
CA VAL A 533 14.41 7.92 -12.41
C VAL A 533 15.93 7.95 -12.53
N VAL A 534 16.57 6.94 -11.96
CA VAL A 534 18.00 6.73 -12.08
C VAL A 534 18.27 5.97 -13.38
N VAL A 535 19.20 6.46 -14.17
CA VAL A 535 19.60 5.93 -15.49
C VAL A 535 21.11 5.65 -15.51
N GLY A 536 21.58 4.77 -16.39
CA GLY A 536 22.99 4.43 -16.45
C GLY A 536 23.28 3.09 -17.12
N ASP A 537 22.26 2.44 -17.68
CA ASP A 537 22.44 1.17 -18.38
C ASP A 537 23.32 1.34 -19.61
N ASN A 538 24.39 0.56 -19.73
CA ASN A 538 25.42 0.70 -20.76
C ASN A 538 26.08 2.09 -20.84
N ARG A 539 26.04 2.90 -19.76
CA ARG A 539 26.61 4.23 -19.67
C ARG A 539 27.84 4.27 -18.76
N PRO A 540 28.74 5.27 -18.93
CA PRO A 540 29.98 5.33 -18.14
C PRO A 540 29.77 5.62 -16.66
N PHE A 541 28.62 6.17 -16.28
CA PHE A 541 28.25 6.47 -14.91
C PHE A 541 26.73 6.50 -14.72
N VAL A 542 26.31 6.54 -13.47
CA VAL A 542 24.90 6.65 -13.09
C VAL A 542 24.47 8.12 -13.05
N ALA A 543 23.32 8.43 -13.65
CA ALA A 543 22.71 9.75 -13.65
C ALA A 543 21.24 9.68 -13.19
N ALA A 544 20.60 10.84 -12.98
CA ALA A 544 19.20 10.88 -12.54
C ALA A 544 18.40 11.96 -13.28
N LEU A 545 17.17 11.62 -13.67
CA LEU A 545 16.11 12.55 -14.01
C LEU A 545 15.28 12.82 -12.75
N ILE A 546 15.02 14.09 -12.45
CA ILE A 546 14.36 14.48 -11.19
C ILE A 546 13.26 15.50 -11.51
N THR A 547 12.04 15.24 -11.04
CA THR A 547 10.94 16.22 -10.99
C THR A 547 10.87 16.87 -9.63
N LEU A 548 10.30 18.07 -9.57
CA LEU A 548 10.09 18.78 -8.31
C LEU A 548 8.65 18.59 -7.82
N ASP A 549 8.47 18.46 -6.49
CA ASP A 549 7.15 18.40 -5.87
C ASP A 549 6.51 19.80 -5.86
N PRO A 550 5.31 20.01 -6.44
CA PRO A 550 4.69 21.33 -6.56
C PRO A 550 4.50 22.07 -5.24
N GLU A 551 4.11 21.36 -4.19
CA GLU A 551 3.93 21.97 -2.86
C GLU A 551 5.28 22.41 -2.27
N SER A 552 6.32 21.60 -2.46
CA SER A 552 7.68 21.93 -2.06
C SER A 552 8.23 23.11 -2.85
N VAL A 553 7.92 23.23 -4.13
CA VAL A 553 8.27 24.39 -4.98
C VAL A 553 7.55 25.65 -4.48
N ALA A 554 6.24 25.60 -4.26
CA ALA A 554 5.47 26.73 -3.75
C ALA A 554 6.01 27.21 -2.39
N HIS A 555 6.37 26.26 -1.54
CA HIS A 555 7.01 26.56 -0.25
C HIS A 555 8.40 27.19 -0.45
N TRP A 556 9.23 26.63 -1.33
CA TRP A 556 10.57 27.11 -1.66
C TRP A 556 10.55 28.56 -2.16
N LEU A 557 9.59 28.90 -3.05
CA LEU A 557 9.36 30.26 -3.53
C LEU A 557 9.00 31.21 -2.37
N THR A 558 8.08 30.78 -1.50
CA THR A 558 7.63 31.57 -0.33
C THR A 558 8.79 31.89 0.60
N VAL A 559 9.60 30.90 0.95
CA VAL A 559 10.75 31.06 1.88
C VAL A 559 11.80 32.00 1.31
N ARG A 560 11.98 32.01 -0.01
CA ARG A 560 12.93 32.86 -0.72
C ARG A 560 12.37 34.21 -1.14
N LYS A 561 11.11 34.49 -0.81
CA LYS A 561 10.40 35.73 -1.17
C LYS A 561 10.37 35.96 -2.69
N LEU A 562 10.23 34.89 -3.45
CA LEU A 562 10.05 34.93 -4.90
C LEU A 562 8.55 34.98 -5.23
N PRO A 563 8.16 35.50 -6.40
CA PRO A 563 6.77 35.51 -6.84
C PRO A 563 6.17 34.09 -6.82
N ALA A 564 4.94 33.95 -6.32
CA ALA A 564 4.28 32.66 -6.22
C ALA A 564 3.91 32.07 -7.59
N ASP A 565 3.82 32.89 -8.60
CA ASP A 565 3.53 32.58 -10.01
C ASP A 565 4.80 32.37 -10.85
N THR A 566 5.97 32.27 -10.23
CA THR A 566 7.23 31.96 -10.94
C THR A 566 7.07 30.65 -11.72
N PRO A 567 7.28 30.63 -13.05
CA PRO A 567 7.16 29.45 -13.88
C PRO A 567 8.10 28.33 -13.42
N LEU A 568 7.63 27.07 -13.48
CA LEU A 568 8.47 25.91 -13.12
C LEU A 568 9.74 25.84 -13.97
N SER A 569 9.66 26.26 -15.25
CA SER A 569 10.80 26.35 -16.16
C SER A 569 11.92 27.29 -15.68
N GLU A 570 11.59 28.32 -14.90
CA GLU A 570 12.57 29.18 -14.25
C GLU A 570 13.11 28.54 -12.97
N VAL A 571 12.25 27.89 -12.18
CA VAL A 571 12.63 27.22 -10.93
C VAL A 571 13.63 26.10 -11.19
N VAL A 572 13.41 25.26 -12.20
CA VAL A 572 14.32 24.14 -12.51
C VAL A 572 15.70 24.61 -12.99
N ARG A 573 15.79 25.85 -13.50
CA ARG A 573 17.04 26.49 -13.94
C ARG A 573 17.71 27.30 -12.84
N ASP A 574 17.04 27.54 -11.72
CA ASP A 574 17.60 28.34 -10.61
C ASP A 574 18.77 27.60 -9.95
N PRO A 575 19.98 28.19 -9.89
CA PRO A 575 21.14 27.55 -9.26
C PRO A 575 20.94 27.19 -7.80
N ARG A 576 20.06 27.93 -7.08
CA ARG A 576 19.74 27.67 -5.67
C ARG A 576 18.88 26.42 -5.53
N MET A 577 17.92 26.20 -6.45
CA MET A 577 17.13 24.98 -6.50
C MET A 577 18.03 23.79 -6.83
N ARG A 578 18.91 23.93 -7.81
CA ARG A 578 19.89 22.90 -8.15
C ARG A 578 20.78 22.53 -6.96
N ALA A 579 21.23 23.54 -6.17
CA ALA A 579 22.05 23.31 -4.98
C ALA A 579 21.27 22.58 -3.86
N ASP A 580 19.96 22.82 -3.72
CA ASP A 580 19.14 22.12 -2.75
C ASP A 580 18.90 20.67 -3.16
N VAL A 581 18.66 20.40 -4.46
CA VAL A 581 18.58 19.04 -5.01
C VAL A 581 19.92 18.30 -4.91
N GLN A 582 21.06 19.00 -5.12
CA GLN A 582 22.38 18.38 -4.94
C GLN A 582 22.56 17.78 -3.53
N LYS A 583 22.05 18.44 -2.49
CA LYS A 583 22.11 17.90 -1.10
C LYS A 583 21.32 16.59 -0.97
N ALA A 584 20.22 16.47 -1.68
CA ALA A 584 19.45 15.22 -1.70
C ALA A 584 20.20 14.11 -2.49
N VAL A 585 20.86 14.47 -3.58
CA VAL A 585 21.73 13.55 -4.35
C VAL A 585 22.90 13.09 -3.49
N ASP A 586 23.55 13.99 -2.77
CA ASP A 586 24.65 13.66 -1.85
C ASP A 586 24.18 12.68 -0.76
N TYR A 587 23.01 12.93 -0.17
CA TYR A 587 22.39 12.04 0.80
C TYR A 587 22.05 10.66 0.21
N ALA A 588 21.54 10.60 -1.01
CA ALA A 588 21.26 9.32 -1.66
C ALA A 588 22.56 8.52 -1.91
N ASN A 589 23.62 9.22 -2.35
CA ASN A 589 24.91 8.63 -2.63
C ASN A 589 25.63 8.04 -1.40
N GLU A 590 25.28 8.45 -0.18
CA GLU A 590 25.81 7.84 1.05
C GLU A 590 25.48 6.34 1.20
N ALA A 591 24.43 5.86 0.51
CA ALA A 591 23.97 4.47 0.61
C ALA A 591 24.72 3.51 -0.29
N VAL A 592 25.52 4.00 -1.24
CA VAL A 592 26.09 3.21 -2.31
C VAL A 592 27.59 3.49 -2.48
N SER A 593 28.28 2.61 -3.20
CA SER A 593 29.69 2.85 -3.53
C SER A 593 29.83 3.98 -4.56
N ARG A 594 31.06 4.56 -4.66
CA ARG A 594 31.36 5.61 -5.63
C ARG A 594 31.05 5.20 -7.09
N ALA A 595 31.16 3.94 -7.41
CA ALA A 595 30.86 3.43 -8.76
C ALA A 595 29.36 3.37 -9.05
N GLU A 596 28.53 3.31 -8.02
CA GLU A 596 27.07 3.25 -8.08
C GLU A 596 26.40 4.61 -7.88
N SER A 597 27.18 5.62 -7.46
CA SER A 597 26.65 6.95 -7.10
C SER A 597 26.17 7.74 -8.32
N VAL A 598 25.11 8.51 -8.15
CA VAL A 598 24.61 9.49 -9.13
C VAL A 598 25.68 10.59 -9.29
N ARG A 599 26.24 10.73 -10.50
CA ARG A 599 27.29 11.71 -10.79
C ARG A 599 26.77 12.94 -11.52
N ALA A 600 25.65 12.81 -12.21
CA ALA A 600 24.99 13.90 -12.91
C ALA A 600 23.49 13.78 -12.72
N PHE A 601 22.78 14.88 -12.71
CA PHE A 601 21.32 14.89 -12.73
C PHE A 601 20.79 16.06 -13.53
N THR A 602 19.57 15.91 -14.02
CA THR A 602 18.82 17.01 -14.62
C THR A 602 17.47 17.17 -13.93
N LEU A 603 17.05 18.43 -13.74
CA LEU A 603 15.70 18.77 -13.31
C LEU A 603 14.85 18.89 -14.55
N VAL A 604 13.81 18.06 -14.65
CA VAL A 604 12.89 18.08 -15.78
C VAL A 604 11.67 18.94 -15.47
N GLU A 605 11.16 19.63 -16.48
CA GLU A 605 9.94 20.42 -16.36
C GLU A 605 8.72 19.49 -16.33
N GLY A 606 7.80 19.74 -15.40
CA GLY A 606 6.57 18.97 -15.25
C GLY A 606 6.68 17.87 -14.20
N GLU A 607 5.61 17.09 -14.12
CA GLU A 607 5.44 15.99 -13.19
C GLU A 607 5.28 14.67 -13.94
N PHE A 608 5.68 13.56 -13.34
CA PHE A 608 5.24 12.26 -13.82
C PHE A 608 3.84 12.03 -13.26
N THR A 609 2.88 11.80 -14.13
CA THR A 609 1.47 11.60 -13.80
C THR A 609 0.93 10.35 -14.47
N GLU A 610 -0.25 9.94 -14.04
CA GLU A 610 -1.00 8.89 -14.71
C GLU A 610 -1.52 9.37 -16.08
N ASP A 611 -2.00 10.61 -16.13
CA ASP A 611 -2.55 11.23 -17.34
C ASP A 611 -1.55 11.33 -18.49
N ASN A 612 -0.27 11.62 -18.19
CA ASN A 612 0.78 11.62 -19.21
C ASN A 612 1.42 10.25 -19.44
N GLY A 613 0.88 9.20 -18.81
CA GLY A 613 1.31 7.82 -19.01
C GLY A 613 2.62 7.45 -18.31
N LEU A 614 3.22 8.33 -17.51
CA LEU A 614 4.51 8.11 -16.85
C LEU A 614 4.40 7.44 -15.48
N LEU A 615 3.20 7.45 -14.85
CA LEU A 615 2.89 6.65 -13.66
C LEU A 615 1.87 5.55 -13.96
N THR A 616 1.86 4.55 -13.10
CA THR A 616 0.75 3.60 -13.02
C THR A 616 -0.38 4.16 -12.16
N PRO A 617 -1.62 3.61 -12.21
CA PRO A 617 -2.70 3.98 -11.30
C PRO A 617 -2.37 3.81 -9.81
N SER A 618 -1.38 3.01 -9.48
CA SER A 618 -0.84 2.85 -8.13
C SER A 618 0.32 3.81 -7.82
N LEU A 619 0.49 4.87 -8.62
CA LEU A 619 1.52 5.91 -8.51
C LEU A 619 2.97 5.40 -8.62
N LYS A 620 3.19 4.27 -9.27
CA LYS A 620 4.54 3.75 -9.55
C LYS A 620 5.06 4.27 -10.88
N VAL A 621 6.32 4.70 -10.91
CA VAL A 621 6.97 5.22 -12.12
C VAL A 621 7.11 4.11 -13.16
N LYS A 622 6.64 4.38 -14.37
CA LYS A 622 6.87 3.52 -15.55
C LYS A 622 8.22 3.88 -16.17
N ARG A 623 9.29 3.30 -15.65
CA ARG A 623 10.68 3.59 -16.04
C ARG A 623 10.86 3.69 -17.55
N HIS A 624 10.41 2.69 -18.30
CA HIS A 624 10.55 2.66 -19.75
C HIS A 624 9.83 3.84 -20.43
N ALA A 625 8.64 4.22 -19.95
CA ALA A 625 7.91 5.36 -20.52
C ALA A 625 8.65 6.68 -20.23
N VAL A 626 9.17 6.84 -19.00
CA VAL A 626 9.96 8.02 -18.62
C VAL A 626 11.25 8.11 -19.45
N THR A 627 11.99 7.01 -19.56
CA THR A 627 13.25 7.01 -20.34
C THR A 627 13.03 7.26 -21.83
N ALA A 628 11.89 6.85 -22.38
CA ALA A 628 11.52 7.16 -23.76
C ALA A 628 11.08 8.63 -23.92
N ALA A 629 10.30 9.15 -22.98
CA ALA A 629 9.81 10.54 -23.03
C ALA A 629 10.91 11.59 -22.85
N TYR A 630 11.95 11.27 -22.08
CA TYR A 630 13.07 12.17 -21.76
C TYR A 630 14.41 11.69 -22.34
N ALA A 631 14.35 11.06 -23.53
CA ALA A 631 15.55 10.52 -24.17
C ALA A 631 16.61 11.59 -24.48
N GLU A 632 16.20 12.79 -24.92
CA GLU A 632 17.11 13.90 -25.23
C GLU A 632 17.83 14.42 -23.98
N GLU A 633 17.11 14.59 -22.87
CA GLU A 633 17.66 15.02 -21.58
C GLU A 633 18.63 13.97 -21.01
N ILE A 634 18.33 12.69 -21.23
CA ILE A 634 19.22 11.59 -20.83
C ILE A 634 20.51 11.65 -21.66
N GLU A 635 20.43 11.78 -22.98
CA GLU A 635 21.62 11.89 -23.83
C GLU A 635 22.48 13.11 -23.45
N ALA A 636 21.84 14.25 -23.13
CA ALA A 636 22.55 15.45 -22.70
C ALA A 636 23.36 15.25 -21.41
N LEU A 637 22.93 14.35 -20.51
CA LEU A 637 23.68 14.02 -19.28
C LEU A 637 25.03 13.32 -19.55
N TYR A 638 25.17 12.68 -20.71
CA TYR A 638 26.38 11.91 -21.10
C TYR A 638 27.18 12.54 -22.23
N GLY A 639 26.66 13.57 -22.87
CA GLY A 639 27.26 14.24 -24.03
C GLY A 639 28.18 15.42 -23.71
N GLY A 640 28.55 15.63 -22.44
CA GLY A 640 29.41 16.72 -21.97
C GLY A 640 30.86 16.33 -21.79
#